data_ee6783970c5635a8531b404753bb480d
#
_entry.id   ee6783970c5635a8531b404753bb480d
#
_cell.length_a   1.000
_cell.length_b   1.000
_cell.length_c   1.000
_cell.angle_alpha   90.00
_cell.angle_beta   90.00
_cell.angle_gamma   90.00
#
_symmetry.space_group_name_H-M   'P 1'
#
loop_
_entity.id
_entity.type
_entity.pdbx_description
1 polymer ?
#
loop_
_entity_poly.entity_id
_entity_poly.type
_entity_poly.pdbx_seq_one_letter_code
_entity_poly.pdbx_strand_id
1 'polypeptide(L)'
;MTLDQLLDIMEQIPARESFAFTSSQRNVLDVASGPLWVVAGPGSGKTEVLILRCLRLMYVDGVNPRSIFLSTFTEKAARELQDRLSAYCAWVSSQAPLESEGIDVSHVRVGTLHSLCNDIMHEFRYSGYQNYRLMDELEQLIFINEHSTLVRRRPDVADMQLWTTFGGLLGGFPNIPASRRANSRLARAYAFRSIVDRIVEYQIDLTRMQAEGGIWQILAEGYRDYVHQLELTFRSDFAHVQSKFLEFLSSPRGRAFLNGDGTQENPGINHVLVDEYQDTNPIQEAIYLTMAQSTPHNIMVVGDDDQAIYRFRGGTTECLIGFEAACHTIWGSNTHVNYRPLLENHRSHERIVRWCNNFISSIPVMQQPGARTPRPGELIPFSDITANYGDYPAVSLITGSDHPTLARNFAHLVRGMLDNNIITDPSDCALLLRTTRETRPWTFYYIAALNNVGINVYNPRGRTFLEQPEVQTALGALIAVLDPNLSAAPRYDRIRNLANKWLDVYNLNRSTELERYVNRARAEIAAKPVSTIFRIGVAELFYILLSFEPFTTWQQDIVTSVRLAKLTRLLETYTSMPRPNDPTRTRGWLSTSSSIAGEMSFTWLQAFYWGLVGILGAEGLNDEEDEYDLFPRQRLPIMTIFQAKGLQFPFVFVAGIGKESGAPAGSHQAETLLHRFRQNQQPLAFSENQRAQQDIARLYYVAYSRTQYGLFILARYDDVDFNVLPLGRGRDWLESLGIRSINETRQRGD
;
A
#
# COMPACT_ATOMS: atom_id res chain seq x y z
N MET A 1 -34.63 -17.26 -7.44
CA MET A 1 -34.94 -16.41 -6.25
C MET A 1 -35.16 -14.97 -6.72
N THR A 2 -36.02 -14.20 -6.02
CA THR A 2 -36.16 -12.74 -6.28
C THR A 2 -35.13 -11.93 -5.46
N LEU A 3 -34.90 -10.66 -5.82
CA LEU A 3 -34.00 -9.78 -5.05
C LEU A 3 -34.53 -9.59 -3.61
N ASP A 4 -35.85 -9.40 -3.41
CA ASP A 4 -36.42 -9.24 -2.07
C ASP A 4 -36.22 -10.49 -1.22
N GLN A 5 -36.42 -11.70 -1.79
CA GLN A 5 -36.15 -12.95 -1.11
C GLN A 5 -34.66 -13.08 -0.70
N LEU A 6 -33.73 -12.68 -1.57
CA LEU A 6 -32.31 -12.69 -1.25
C LEU A 6 -32.01 -11.72 -0.09
N LEU A 7 -32.55 -10.50 -0.14
CA LEU A 7 -32.32 -9.50 0.90
C LEU A 7 -32.93 -9.92 2.25
N ASP A 8 -34.14 -10.52 2.24
CA ASP A 8 -34.78 -11.06 3.45
C ASP A 8 -33.92 -12.16 4.11
N ILE A 9 -33.29 -13.03 3.30
CA ILE A 9 -32.35 -14.05 3.79
C ILE A 9 -31.08 -13.36 4.39
N MET A 10 -30.56 -12.35 3.70
CA MET A 10 -29.35 -11.66 4.13
C MET A 10 -29.53 -10.79 5.39
N GLU A 11 -30.73 -10.27 5.65
CA GLU A 11 -31.06 -9.55 6.89
C GLU A 11 -31.07 -10.47 8.11
N GLN A 12 -31.20 -11.78 7.93
CA GLN A 12 -31.21 -12.78 9.01
C GLN A 12 -29.83 -13.40 9.32
N ILE A 13 -28.76 -12.98 8.63
CA ILE A 13 -27.43 -13.56 8.83
C ILE A 13 -26.91 -13.22 10.25
N PRO A 14 -26.49 -14.22 11.07
CA PRO A 14 -26.11 -14.00 12.48
C PRO A 14 -24.88 -13.10 12.68
N ALA A 15 -24.03 -13.01 11.68
CA ALA A 15 -22.79 -12.21 11.73
C ALA A 15 -23.05 -10.71 11.48
N ARG A 16 -24.26 -10.34 11.13
CA ARG A 16 -24.66 -8.96 10.85
C ARG A 16 -25.36 -8.38 12.08
N GLU A 17 -24.88 -7.25 12.59
CA GLU A 17 -25.67 -6.43 13.48
C GLU A 17 -26.97 -6.06 12.74
N SER A 18 -28.12 -6.25 13.35
CA SER A 18 -29.46 -6.24 12.74
C SER A 18 -29.86 -4.88 12.15
N PHE A 19 -29.36 -4.57 10.96
CA PHE A 19 -29.82 -3.41 10.19
C PHE A 19 -30.55 -3.86 8.94
N ALA A 20 -31.75 -3.35 8.72
CA ALA A 20 -32.41 -3.42 7.41
C ALA A 20 -31.58 -2.67 6.37
N PHE A 21 -31.60 -3.16 5.13
CA PHE A 21 -30.94 -2.47 4.04
C PHE A 21 -31.57 -1.10 3.80
N THR A 22 -30.73 -0.06 3.67
CA THR A 22 -31.23 1.28 3.36
C THR A 22 -31.77 1.36 1.94
N SER A 23 -32.60 2.39 1.69
CA SER A 23 -33.13 2.63 0.34
C SER A 23 -32.03 2.93 -0.67
N SER A 24 -30.93 3.59 -0.28
CA SER A 24 -29.78 3.84 -1.15
C SER A 24 -29.04 2.54 -1.50
N GLN A 25 -28.84 1.64 -0.56
CA GLN A 25 -28.26 0.31 -0.82
C GLN A 25 -29.14 -0.53 -1.75
N ARG A 26 -30.47 -0.54 -1.52
CA ARG A 26 -31.45 -1.20 -2.42
C ARG A 26 -31.39 -0.61 -3.82
N ASN A 27 -31.37 0.71 -3.97
CA ASN A 27 -31.27 1.39 -5.28
C ASN A 27 -30.01 1.03 -6.08
N VAL A 28 -28.90 0.70 -5.42
CA VAL A 28 -27.70 0.16 -6.09
C VAL A 28 -27.96 -1.25 -6.60
N LEU A 29 -28.61 -2.07 -5.77
CA LEU A 29 -28.92 -3.46 -6.12
C LEU A 29 -30.00 -3.60 -7.19
N ASP A 30 -30.91 -2.62 -7.34
CA ASP A 30 -31.96 -2.63 -8.34
C ASP A 30 -31.47 -2.41 -9.78
N VAL A 31 -30.28 -1.86 -9.97
CA VAL A 31 -29.71 -1.67 -11.31
C VAL A 31 -29.42 -3.04 -11.95
N ALA A 32 -30.10 -3.37 -13.03
CA ALA A 32 -29.97 -4.67 -13.68
C ALA A 32 -28.66 -4.80 -14.48
N SER A 33 -28.34 -3.81 -15.31
CA SER A 33 -27.19 -3.84 -16.23
C SER A 33 -26.67 -2.43 -16.52
N GLY A 34 -25.54 -2.37 -17.22
CA GLY A 34 -24.88 -1.13 -17.61
C GLY A 34 -23.90 -0.60 -16.57
N PRO A 35 -23.23 0.52 -16.89
CA PRO A 35 -22.29 1.14 -15.96
C PRO A 35 -22.98 1.62 -14.69
N LEU A 36 -22.44 1.23 -13.54
CA LEU A 36 -22.93 1.59 -12.22
C LEU A 36 -21.81 2.29 -11.44
N TRP A 37 -22.02 3.55 -11.14
CA TRP A 37 -21.07 4.41 -10.43
C TRP A 37 -21.55 4.68 -9.01
N VAL A 38 -20.91 4.04 -8.04
CA VAL A 38 -21.28 4.12 -6.62
C VAL A 38 -20.25 4.95 -5.89
N VAL A 39 -20.68 6.12 -5.42
CA VAL A 39 -19.87 6.99 -4.56
C VAL A 39 -20.36 6.83 -3.13
N ALA A 40 -19.48 6.36 -2.27
CA ALA A 40 -19.86 5.83 -0.97
C ALA A 40 -18.92 6.32 0.13
N GLY A 41 -19.42 7.09 1.08
CA GLY A 41 -18.63 7.61 2.19
C GLY A 41 -18.12 6.55 3.16
N PRO A 42 -17.29 6.93 4.16
CA PRO A 42 -16.84 6.01 5.19
C PRO A 42 -18.02 5.45 5.97
N GLY A 43 -17.99 4.14 6.26
CA GLY A 43 -19.05 3.47 7.03
C GLY A 43 -20.40 3.32 6.32
N SER A 44 -20.48 3.58 5.01
CA SER A 44 -21.74 3.45 4.24
C SER A 44 -22.04 2.04 3.71
N GLY A 45 -21.17 1.07 3.99
CA GLY A 45 -21.37 -0.31 3.54
C GLY A 45 -20.91 -0.59 2.11
N LYS A 46 -19.87 0.10 1.60
CA LYS A 46 -19.27 -0.11 0.27
C LYS A 46 -19.08 -1.58 -0.06
N THR A 47 -18.27 -2.26 0.75
CA THR A 47 -17.93 -3.69 0.58
C THR A 47 -19.16 -4.58 0.69
N GLU A 48 -20.09 -4.24 1.57
CA GLU A 48 -21.36 -4.96 1.73
C GLU A 48 -22.19 -4.95 0.45
N VAL A 49 -22.40 -3.76 -0.13
CA VAL A 49 -23.18 -3.60 -1.36
C VAL A 49 -22.49 -4.30 -2.53
N LEU A 50 -21.16 -4.30 -2.60
CA LEU A 50 -20.41 -5.01 -3.62
C LEU A 50 -20.61 -6.53 -3.54
N ILE A 51 -20.52 -7.10 -2.33
CA ILE A 51 -20.78 -8.53 -2.10
C ILE A 51 -22.23 -8.89 -2.42
N LEU A 52 -23.19 -8.09 -1.97
CA LEU A 52 -24.61 -8.29 -2.28
C LEU A 52 -24.88 -8.21 -3.79
N ARG A 53 -24.15 -7.35 -4.51
CA ARG A 53 -24.22 -7.32 -5.97
C ARG A 53 -23.75 -8.64 -6.58
N CYS A 54 -22.64 -9.21 -6.10
CA CYS A 54 -22.20 -10.55 -6.52
C CYS A 54 -23.26 -11.62 -6.25
N LEU A 55 -23.86 -11.62 -5.06
CA LEU A 55 -24.91 -12.56 -4.71
C LEU A 55 -26.15 -12.39 -5.63
N ARG A 56 -26.59 -11.15 -5.85
CA ARG A 56 -27.68 -10.88 -6.78
C ARG A 56 -27.39 -11.45 -8.16
N LEU A 57 -26.21 -11.17 -8.72
CA LEU A 57 -25.82 -11.67 -10.04
C LEU A 57 -25.92 -13.21 -10.12
N MET A 58 -25.47 -13.93 -9.10
CA MET A 58 -25.48 -15.40 -9.07
C MET A 58 -26.87 -15.97 -8.80
N TYR A 59 -27.56 -15.50 -7.75
CA TYR A 59 -28.78 -16.12 -7.24
C TYR A 59 -30.08 -15.56 -7.87
N VAL A 60 -30.07 -14.31 -8.32
CA VAL A 60 -31.24 -13.66 -8.91
C VAL A 60 -31.15 -13.63 -10.43
N ASP A 61 -30.00 -13.16 -10.94
CA ASP A 61 -29.81 -12.97 -12.38
C ASP A 61 -29.27 -14.25 -13.08
N GLY A 62 -28.88 -15.29 -12.33
CA GLY A 62 -28.40 -16.57 -12.85
C GLY A 62 -27.05 -16.50 -13.57
N VAL A 63 -26.23 -15.50 -13.24
CA VAL A 63 -24.90 -15.31 -13.85
C VAL A 63 -23.94 -16.37 -13.39
N ASN A 64 -23.21 -17.00 -14.31
CA ASN A 64 -22.19 -17.98 -14.00
C ASN A 64 -21.07 -17.30 -13.16
N PRO A 65 -20.68 -17.84 -11.99
CA PRO A 65 -19.62 -17.27 -11.16
C PRO A 65 -18.30 -17.00 -11.90
N ARG A 66 -17.94 -17.84 -12.88
CA ARG A 66 -16.73 -17.66 -13.73
C ARG A 66 -16.77 -16.41 -14.60
N SER A 67 -17.97 -15.86 -14.84
CA SER A 67 -18.16 -14.63 -15.63
C SER A 67 -18.04 -13.35 -14.82
N ILE A 68 -17.81 -13.46 -13.49
CA ILE A 68 -17.71 -12.32 -12.59
C ILE A 68 -16.23 -12.05 -12.29
N PHE A 69 -15.79 -10.84 -12.62
CA PHE A 69 -14.46 -10.32 -12.28
C PHE A 69 -14.60 -9.27 -11.19
N LEU A 70 -14.02 -9.53 -10.01
CA LEU A 70 -14.07 -8.66 -8.84
C LEU A 70 -12.66 -8.27 -8.44
N SER A 71 -12.34 -6.99 -8.57
CA SER A 71 -11.02 -6.45 -8.27
C SER A 71 -11.05 -5.50 -7.08
N THR A 72 -10.00 -5.54 -6.25
CA THR A 72 -9.75 -4.61 -5.16
C THR A 72 -8.29 -4.17 -5.16
N PHE A 73 -7.94 -3.22 -4.27
CA PHE A 73 -6.62 -2.59 -4.29
C PHE A 73 -5.54 -3.40 -3.58
N THR A 74 -5.87 -4.16 -2.51
CA THR A 74 -4.89 -4.90 -1.70
C THR A 74 -5.21 -6.38 -1.63
N GLU A 75 -4.19 -7.24 -1.47
CA GLU A 75 -4.35 -8.67 -1.27
C GLU A 75 -5.14 -9.00 0.00
N LYS A 76 -5.00 -8.17 1.04
CA LYS A 76 -5.79 -8.30 2.27
C LYS A 76 -7.28 -8.07 2.00
N ALA A 77 -7.63 -7.00 1.29
CA ALA A 77 -9.02 -6.72 0.93
C ALA A 77 -9.59 -7.80 0.01
N ALA A 78 -8.78 -8.37 -0.90
CA ALA A 78 -9.21 -9.48 -1.76
C ALA A 78 -9.55 -10.74 -0.94
N ARG A 79 -8.71 -11.10 0.02
CA ARG A 79 -8.99 -12.23 0.94
C ARG A 79 -10.24 -11.98 1.78
N GLU A 80 -10.40 -10.79 2.36
CA GLU A 80 -11.60 -10.42 3.13
C GLU A 80 -12.87 -10.51 2.28
N LEU A 81 -12.82 -10.01 1.04
CA LEU A 81 -13.94 -10.11 0.10
C LEU A 81 -14.29 -11.58 -0.21
N GLN A 82 -13.29 -12.41 -0.45
CA GLN A 82 -13.47 -13.83 -0.76
C GLN A 82 -14.05 -14.60 0.43
N ASP A 83 -13.54 -14.35 1.65
CA ASP A 83 -14.03 -14.98 2.88
C ASP A 83 -15.49 -14.60 3.17
N ARG A 84 -15.81 -13.30 3.06
CA ARG A 84 -17.17 -12.81 3.27
C ARG A 84 -18.13 -13.31 2.21
N LEU A 85 -17.73 -13.29 0.94
CA LEU A 85 -18.53 -13.81 -0.17
C LEU A 85 -18.83 -15.31 0.04
N SER A 86 -17.81 -16.09 0.43
CA SER A 86 -17.96 -17.51 0.73
C SER A 86 -18.91 -17.76 1.91
N ALA A 87 -18.77 -17.01 3.00
CA ALA A 87 -19.64 -17.10 4.16
C ALA A 87 -21.11 -16.75 3.82
N TYR A 88 -21.33 -15.72 3.03
CA TYR A 88 -22.67 -15.30 2.63
C TYR A 88 -23.31 -16.30 1.67
N CYS A 89 -22.57 -16.87 0.72
CA CYS A 89 -23.07 -17.95 -0.14
C CYS A 89 -23.42 -19.20 0.67
N ALA A 90 -22.61 -19.58 1.65
CA ALA A 90 -22.92 -20.71 2.55
C ALA A 90 -24.21 -20.45 3.34
N TRP A 91 -24.43 -19.22 3.81
CA TRP A 91 -25.67 -18.84 4.47
C TRP A 91 -26.87 -18.93 3.54
N VAL A 92 -26.82 -18.32 2.36
CA VAL A 92 -27.91 -18.41 1.36
C VAL A 92 -28.20 -19.87 1.03
N SER A 93 -27.16 -20.69 0.80
CA SER A 93 -27.34 -22.13 0.51
C SER A 93 -27.99 -22.89 1.64
N SER A 94 -27.78 -22.50 2.90
CA SER A 94 -28.44 -23.11 4.05
C SER A 94 -29.92 -22.76 4.15
N GLN A 95 -30.32 -21.58 3.69
CA GLN A 95 -31.70 -21.09 3.73
C GLN A 95 -32.51 -21.44 2.46
N ALA A 96 -31.85 -21.52 1.32
CA ALA A 96 -32.45 -21.77 0.02
C ALA A 96 -31.62 -22.78 -0.80
N PRO A 97 -31.57 -24.07 -0.40
CA PRO A 97 -30.70 -25.07 -1.01
C PRO A 97 -31.01 -25.35 -2.50
N LEU A 98 -32.26 -25.28 -2.92
CA LEU A 98 -32.66 -25.55 -4.30
C LEU A 98 -32.19 -24.45 -5.25
N GLU A 99 -32.23 -23.19 -4.81
CA GLU A 99 -31.76 -22.03 -5.58
C GLU A 99 -30.24 -21.93 -5.64
N SER A 100 -29.55 -22.68 -4.79
CA SER A 100 -28.10 -22.71 -4.67
C SER A 100 -27.45 -23.86 -5.44
N GLU A 101 -28.23 -24.76 -6.01
CA GLU A 101 -27.72 -25.92 -6.73
C GLU A 101 -26.87 -25.49 -7.94
N GLY A 102 -25.63 -25.96 -7.99
CA GLY A 102 -24.68 -25.65 -9.07
C GLY A 102 -23.94 -24.32 -8.95
N ILE A 103 -24.15 -23.53 -7.90
CA ILE A 103 -23.42 -22.28 -7.66
C ILE A 103 -22.15 -22.57 -6.84
N ASP A 104 -20.99 -22.47 -7.48
CA ASP A 104 -19.69 -22.55 -6.83
C ASP A 104 -19.01 -21.18 -6.82
N VAL A 105 -19.04 -20.54 -5.66
CA VAL A 105 -18.49 -19.20 -5.46
C VAL A 105 -16.97 -19.13 -5.62
N SER A 106 -16.24 -20.25 -5.47
CA SER A 106 -14.79 -20.30 -5.66
C SER A 106 -14.36 -19.96 -7.10
N HIS A 107 -15.30 -20.02 -8.02
CA HIS A 107 -15.09 -19.66 -9.42
C HIS A 107 -15.18 -18.16 -9.72
N VAL A 108 -15.66 -17.33 -8.80
CA VAL A 108 -15.60 -15.86 -8.95
C VAL A 108 -14.14 -15.43 -8.94
N ARG A 109 -13.73 -14.66 -9.92
CA ARG A 109 -12.35 -14.16 -10.02
C ARG A 109 -12.17 -12.97 -9.08
N VAL A 110 -11.71 -13.23 -7.85
CA VAL A 110 -11.47 -12.22 -6.81
C VAL A 110 -9.99 -12.04 -6.59
N GLY A 111 -9.48 -10.79 -6.66
CA GLY A 111 -8.06 -10.52 -6.44
C GLY A 111 -7.69 -9.05 -6.59
N THR A 112 -6.40 -8.75 -6.44
CA THR A 112 -5.87 -7.48 -6.93
C THR A 112 -5.78 -7.51 -8.45
N LEU A 113 -5.87 -6.35 -9.11
CA LEU A 113 -5.76 -6.33 -10.57
C LEU A 113 -4.44 -6.95 -11.05
N HIS A 114 -3.34 -6.70 -10.34
CA HIS A 114 -2.03 -7.24 -10.71
C HIS A 114 -1.98 -8.78 -10.65
N SER A 115 -2.48 -9.38 -9.57
CA SER A 115 -2.54 -10.84 -9.45
C SER A 115 -3.47 -11.44 -10.50
N LEU A 116 -4.66 -10.87 -10.69
CA LEU A 116 -5.62 -11.34 -11.69
C LEU A 116 -5.05 -11.24 -13.12
N CYS A 117 -4.39 -10.14 -13.49
CA CYS A 117 -3.73 -10.01 -14.79
C CYS A 117 -2.67 -11.10 -15.01
N ASN A 118 -1.81 -11.32 -14.01
CA ASN A 118 -0.77 -12.35 -14.07
C ASN A 118 -1.38 -13.75 -14.25
N ASP A 119 -2.35 -14.10 -13.40
CA ASP A 119 -2.93 -15.45 -13.36
C ASP A 119 -3.73 -15.76 -14.64
N ILE A 120 -4.51 -14.80 -15.14
CA ILE A 120 -5.28 -14.96 -16.38
C ILE A 120 -4.36 -15.14 -17.58
N MET A 121 -3.28 -14.36 -17.72
CA MET A 121 -2.33 -14.52 -18.82
C MET A 121 -1.63 -15.88 -18.79
N HIS A 122 -1.35 -16.42 -17.61
CA HIS A 122 -0.81 -17.78 -17.45
C HIS A 122 -1.86 -18.86 -17.74
N GLU A 123 -3.09 -18.72 -17.22
CA GLU A 123 -4.21 -19.63 -17.47
C GLU A 123 -4.50 -19.77 -18.98
N PHE A 124 -4.59 -18.64 -19.68
CA PHE A 124 -4.83 -18.61 -21.14
C PHE A 124 -3.55 -18.82 -21.96
N ARG A 125 -2.43 -19.16 -21.34
CA ARG A 125 -1.12 -19.44 -21.97
C ARG A 125 -0.77 -18.39 -23.03
N TYR A 126 -0.83 -17.12 -22.65
CA TYR A 126 -0.50 -16.01 -23.54
C TYR A 126 0.98 -16.03 -23.89
N SER A 127 1.32 -16.26 -25.16
CA SER A 127 2.71 -16.43 -25.64
C SER A 127 3.59 -15.21 -25.33
N GLY A 128 3.02 -14.01 -25.26
CA GLY A 128 3.71 -12.78 -24.90
C GLY A 128 4.07 -12.67 -23.42
N TYR A 129 3.59 -13.59 -22.55
CA TYR A 129 3.80 -13.52 -21.11
C TYR A 129 4.06 -14.88 -20.43
N GLN A 130 3.84 -16.00 -21.08
CA GLN A 130 3.83 -17.35 -20.48
C GLN A 130 5.05 -17.70 -19.61
N ASN A 131 6.23 -17.17 -19.93
CA ASN A 131 7.48 -17.46 -19.24
C ASN A 131 7.91 -16.35 -18.28
N TYR A 132 7.09 -15.31 -18.10
CA TYR A 132 7.44 -14.17 -17.26
C TYR A 132 7.21 -14.47 -15.78
N ARG A 133 8.10 -13.94 -14.95
CA ARG A 133 7.96 -13.91 -13.50
C ARG A 133 7.71 -12.47 -13.06
N LEU A 134 6.63 -12.27 -12.29
CA LEU A 134 6.30 -10.99 -11.69
C LEU A 134 7.28 -10.66 -10.55
N MET A 135 7.81 -9.46 -10.54
CA MET A 135 8.70 -8.91 -9.52
C MET A 135 7.89 -8.02 -8.56
N ASP A 136 8.21 -8.10 -7.29
CA ASP A 136 7.75 -7.11 -6.31
C ASP A 136 8.56 -5.79 -6.43
N GLU A 137 8.18 -4.78 -5.64
CA GLU A 137 8.81 -3.45 -5.69
C GLU A 137 10.31 -3.48 -5.36
N LEU A 138 10.72 -4.32 -4.43
CA LEU A 138 12.13 -4.46 -4.07
C LEU A 138 12.91 -5.20 -5.16
N GLU A 139 12.35 -6.27 -5.71
CA GLU A 139 12.91 -6.98 -6.86
C GLU A 139 13.11 -6.03 -8.04
N GLN A 140 12.11 -5.20 -8.35
CA GLN A 140 12.18 -4.18 -9.38
C GLN A 140 13.31 -3.19 -9.13
N LEU A 141 13.45 -2.70 -7.89
CA LEU A 141 14.52 -1.76 -7.55
C LEU A 141 15.91 -2.39 -7.70
N ILE A 142 16.11 -3.64 -7.22
CA ILE A 142 17.34 -4.37 -7.41
C ILE A 142 17.61 -4.58 -8.90
N PHE A 143 16.58 -4.95 -9.66
CA PHE A 143 16.67 -5.17 -11.10
C PHE A 143 17.10 -3.88 -11.83
N ILE A 144 16.45 -2.76 -11.57
CA ILE A 144 16.82 -1.45 -12.13
C ILE A 144 18.26 -1.08 -11.78
N ASN A 145 18.61 -1.22 -10.51
CA ASN A 145 19.99 -0.93 -10.05
C ASN A 145 21.03 -1.77 -10.77
N GLU A 146 20.71 -3.01 -11.16
CA GLU A 146 21.65 -3.95 -11.76
C GLU A 146 21.62 -3.97 -13.29
N HIS A 147 20.49 -3.74 -13.93
CA HIS A 147 20.29 -3.92 -15.36
C HIS A 147 20.13 -2.63 -16.16
N SER A 148 19.56 -1.54 -15.59
CA SER A 148 19.38 -0.30 -16.34
C SER A 148 20.72 0.37 -16.66
N THR A 149 21.01 0.57 -17.95
CA THR A 149 22.23 1.26 -18.42
C THR A 149 22.24 2.72 -18.00
N LEU A 150 21.08 3.41 -18.04
CA LEU A 150 20.92 4.80 -17.62
C LEU A 150 21.25 5.01 -16.13
N VAL A 151 20.91 4.05 -15.28
CA VAL A 151 21.17 4.09 -13.83
C VAL A 151 22.61 3.70 -13.51
N ARG A 152 23.17 2.73 -14.23
CA ARG A 152 24.51 2.18 -13.95
C ARG A 152 25.67 3.04 -14.42
N ARG A 153 25.51 3.69 -15.58
CA ARG A 153 26.58 4.52 -16.15
C ARG A 153 26.89 5.73 -15.26
N ARG A 154 28.11 6.21 -15.32
CA ARG A 154 28.46 7.49 -14.70
C ARG A 154 27.71 8.58 -15.45
N PRO A 155 26.93 9.44 -14.77
CA PRO A 155 26.15 10.45 -15.43
C PRO A 155 27.05 11.51 -16.11
N ASP A 156 26.77 11.80 -17.35
CA ASP A 156 27.32 12.95 -18.08
C ASP A 156 26.50 14.22 -17.78
N VAL A 157 26.75 15.31 -18.51
CA VAL A 157 26.08 16.61 -18.31
C VAL A 157 24.58 16.50 -18.56
N ALA A 158 24.18 15.78 -19.63
CA ALA A 158 22.77 15.64 -20.00
C ALA A 158 22.03 14.70 -19.02
N ASP A 159 22.68 13.61 -18.61
CA ASP A 159 22.17 12.74 -17.54
C ASP A 159 21.99 13.51 -16.23
N MET A 160 22.95 14.37 -15.86
CA MET A 160 22.86 15.21 -14.68
C MET A 160 21.70 16.20 -14.76
N GLN A 161 21.42 16.74 -15.93
CA GLN A 161 20.26 17.59 -16.15
C GLN A 161 18.95 16.81 -15.96
N LEU A 162 18.85 15.59 -16.52
CA LEU A 162 17.71 14.70 -16.32
C LEU A 162 17.46 14.46 -14.82
N TRP A 163 18.47 13.95 -14.12
CA TRP A 163 18.32 13.61 -12.69
C TRP A 163 18.07 14.84 -11.81
N THR A 164 18.59 16.01 -12.16
CA THR A 164 18.31 17.25 -11.42
C THR A 164 16.88 17.72 -11.65
N THR A 165 16.37 17.56 -12.87
CA THR A 165 14.96 17.87 -13.21
C THR A 165 14.00 16.99 -12.38
N PHE A 166 14.32 15.71 -12.18
CA PHE A 166 13.58 14.80 -11.30
C PHE A 166 14.12 14.77 -9.86
N GLY A 167 14.72 15.87 -9.40
CA GLY A 167 15.44 15.95 -8.14
C GLY A 167 14.63 15.63 -6.89
N GLY A 168 13.31 15.85 -6.91
CA GLY A 168 12.38 15.47 -5.84
C GLY A 168 12.27 13.97 -5.65
N LEU A 169 12.46 13.18 -6.71
CA LEU A 169 12.38 11.71 -6.68
C LEU A 169 13.67 11.02 -6.26
N LEU A 170 14.80 11.73 -6.25
CA LEU A 170 16.11 11.14 -5.95
C LEU A 170 16.23 10.58 -4.52
N GLY A 171 15.23 10.80 -3.66
CA GLY A 171 15.24 10.34 -2.28
C GLY A 171 16.40 10.94 -1.46
N GLY A 172 16.55 10.47 -0.21
CA GLY A 172 17.68 10.83 0.63
C GLY A 172 17.44 12.07 1.49
N PHE A 173 18.52 12.68 1.97
CA PHE A 173 18.45 13.79 2.90
C PHE A 173 17.96 15.07 2.21
N PRO A 174 16.92 15.74 2.71
CA PRO A 174 16.36 16.95 2.10
C PRO A 174 17.40 18.08 1.99
N ASN A 175 18.43 18.08 2.84
CA ASN A 175 19.49 19.09 2.87
C ASN A 175 20.64 18.83 1.87
N ILE A 176 20.63 17.69 1.15
CA ILE A 176 21.65 17.41 0.12
C ILE A 176 21.13 17.93 -1.22
N PRO A 177 21.87 18.81 -1.94
CA PRO A 177 21.48 19.28 -3.25
C PRO A 177 21.20 18.14 -4.24
N ALA A 178 20.18 18.30 -5.09
CA ALA A 178 19.78 17.30 -6.09
C ALA A 178 20.96 16.85 -6.97
N SER A 179 21.84 17.77 -7.36
CA SER A 179 23.05 17.49 -8.14
C SER A 179 24.02 16.53 -7.43
N ARG A 180 24.13 16.60 -6.10
CA ARG A 180 24.93 15.63 -5.33
C ARG A 180 24.23 14.28 -5.21
N ARG A 181 22.89 14.28 -5.02
CA ARG A 181 22.10 13.06 -4.97
C ARG A 181 22.10 12.33 -6.32
N ALA A 182 22.08 13.06 -7.44
CA ALA A 182 22.15 12.55 -8.80
C ALA A 182 23.43 11.71 -9.07
N ASN A 183 24.49 11.92 -8.34
CA ASN A 183 25.70 11.08 -8.43
C ASN A 183 25.53 9.71 -7.75
N SER A 184 24.56 9.56 -6.86
CA SER A 184 24.25 8.26 -6.23
C SER A 184 23.50 7.35 -7.18
N ARG A 185 24.11 6.23 -7.56
CA ARG A 185 23.46 5.19 -8.38
C ARG A 185 22.14 4.73 -7.77
N LEU A 186 22.12 4.50 -6.46
CA LEU A 186 20.94 4.06 -5.75
C LEU A 186 19.82 5.11 -5.77
N ALA A 187 20.16 6.41 -5.56
CA ALA A 187 19.16 7.47 -5.66
C ALA A 187 18.56 7.57 -7.07
N ARG A 188 19.39 7.36 -8.12
CA ARG A 188 18.90 7.28 -9.50
C ARG A 188 18.00 6.06 -9.73
N ALA A 189 18.32 4.90 -9.11
CA ALA A 189 17.49 3.71 -9.23
C ALA A 189 16.09 3.95 -8.65
N TYR A 190 15.99 4.61 -7.49
CA TYR A 190 14.71 5.01 -6.90
C TYR A 190 13.91 5.97 -7.78
N ALA A 191 14.57 7.02 -8.24
CA ALA A 191 13.93 7.99 -9.13
C ALA A 191 13.43 7.31 -10.41
N PHE A 192 14.27 6.45 -11.01
CA PHE A 192 13.94 5.77 -12.25
C PHE A 192 12.78 4.78 -12.06
N ARG A 193 12.73 4.02 -10.96
CA ARG A 193 11.58 3.16 -10.63
C ARG A 193 10.28 3.97 -10.67
N SER A 194 10.22 5.06 -9.90
CA SER A 194 9.04 5.91 -9.87
C SER A 194 8.67 6.50 -11.24
N ILE A 195 9.66 6.79 -12.08
CA ILE A 195 9.43 7.33 -13.43
C ILE A 195 8.88 6.25 -14.37
N VAL A 196 9.49 5.05 -14.38
CA VAL A 196 9.05 3.97 -15.28
C VAL A 196 7.66 3.48 -14.95
N ASP A 197 7.31 3.38 -13.66
CA ASP A 197 5.95 3.05 -13.24
C ASP A 197 4.96 4.09 -13.76
N ARG A 198 5.24 5.39 -13.61
CA ARG A 198 4.37 6.46 -14.12
C ARG A 198 4.28 6.51 -15.64
N ILE A 199 5.34 6.12 -16.37
CA ILE A 199 5.28 6.02 -17.85
C ILE A 199 4.21 5.01 -18.27
N VAL A 200 4.15 3.88 -17.61
CA VAL A 200 3.14 2.84 -17.90
C VAL A 200 1.76 3.24 -17.40
N GLU A 201 1.65 3.57 -16.11
CA GLU A 201 0.39 3.87 -15.43
C GLU A 201 -0.39 5.01 -16.08
N TYR A 202 0.33 6.02 -16.59
CA TYR A 202 -0.27 7.16 -17.27
C TYR A 202 -0.29 7.04 -18.79
N GLN A 203 0.09 5.89 -19.34
CA GLN A 203 0.08 5.63 -20.78
C GLN A 203 0.81 6.75 -21.56
N ILE A 204 2.07 6.98 -21.20
CA ILE A 204 2.90 8.04 -21.81
C ILE A 204 3.24 7.67 -23.25
N ASP A 205 3.05 8.62 -24.18
CA ASP A 205 3.48 8.50 -25.57
C ASP A 205 5.00 8.68 -25.67
N LEU A 206 5.71 7.55 -25.74
CA LEU A 206 7.17 7.51 -25.85
C LEU A 206 7.69 8.12 -27.15
N THR A 207 6.92 8.07 -28.23
CA THR A 207 7.31 8.63 -29.53
C THR A 207 7.32 10.15 -29.43
N ARG A 208 6.28 10.72 -28.88
CA ARG A 208 6.18 12.15 -28.62
C ARG A 208 7.23 12.62 -27.62
N MET A 209 7.46 11.82 -26.55
CA MET A 209 8.50 12.14 -25.57
C MET A 209 9.90 12.14 -26.19
N GLN A 210 10.21 11.17 -27.04
CA GLN A 210 11.50 11.12 -27.77
C GLN A 210 11.66 12.29 -28.74
N ALA A 211 10.61 12.66 -29.46
CA ALA A 211 10.62 13.75 -30.42
C ALA A 211 10.88 15.13 -29.79
N GLU A 212 10.58 15.31 -28.52
CA GLU A 212 10.90 16.54 -27.77
C GLU A 212 12.42 16.75 -27.62
N GLY A 213 13.22 15.67 -27.67
CA GLY A 213 14.69 15.73 -27.56
C GLY A 213 15.21 15.97 -26.14
N GLY A 214 16.53 16.21 -26.03
CA GLY A 214 17.18 16.50 -24.76
C GLY A 214 16.98 15.43 -23.69
N ILE A 215 16.63 15.83 -22.47
CA ILE A 215 16.43 14.90 -21.35
C ILE A 215 15.28 13.91 -21.60
N TRP A 216 14.30 14.27 -22.42
CA TRP A 216 13.15 13.43 -22.74
C TRP A 216 13.52 12.28 -23.67
N GLN A 217 14.41 12.54 -24.64
CA GLN A 217 15.00 11.49 -25.47
C GLN A 217 15.79 10.50 -24.62
N ILE A 218 16.67 10.99 -23.72
CA ILE A 218 17.46 10.15 -22.81
C ILE A 218 16.55 9.28 -21.96
N LEU A 219 15.47 9.85 -21.44
CA LEU A 219 14.50 9.11 -20.63
C LEU A 219 13.76 8.05 -21.44
N ALA A 220 13.31 8.37 -22.66
CA ALA A 220 12.65 7.42 -23.56
C ALA A 220 13.56 6.25 -23.95
N GLU A 221 14.82 6.52 -24.24
CA GLU A 221 15.82 5.50 -24.54
C GLU A 221 16.12 4.62 -23.32
N GLY A 222 16.28 5.23 -22.13
CA GLY A 222 16.49 4.52 -20.88
C GLY A 222 15.30 3.63 -20.49
N TYR A 223 14.08 4.09 -20.74
CA TYR A 223 12.88 3.27 -20.54
C TYR A 223 12.83 2.07 -21.51
N ARG A 224 13.11 2.27 -22.79
CA ARG A 224 13.15 1.16 -23.77
C ARG A 224 14.23 0.12 -23.43
N ASP A 225 15.41 0.59 -22.99
CA ASP A 225 16.46 -0.31 -22.49
C ASP A 225 15.93 -1.14 -21.29
N TYR A 226 15.26 -0.51 -20.35
CA TYR A 226 14.66 -1.22 -19.22
C TYR A 226 13.65 -2.28 -19.65
N VAL A 227 12.71 -1.95 -20.54
CA VAL A 227 11.73 -2.92 -21.08
C VAL A 227 12.43 -4.05 -21.80
N HIS A 228 13.46 -3.76 -22.61
CA HIS A 228 14.25 -4.79 -23.29
C HIS A 228 14.95 -5.73 -22.30
N GLN A 229 15.48 -5.22 -21.17
CA GLN A 229 16.05 -6.04 -20.11
C GLN A 229 15.00 -6.94 -19.43
N LEU A 230 13.78 -6.44 -19.21
CA LEU A 230 12.66 -7.25 -18.71
C LEU A 230 12.36 -8.42 -19.66
N GLU A 231 12.29 -8.15 -20.96
CA GLU A 231 12.04 -9.18 -21.98
C GLU A 231 13.15 -10.23 -22.06
N LEU A 232 14.42 -9.81 -22.07
CA LEU A 232 15.57 -10.72 -22.10
C LEU A 232 15.63 -11.67 -20.89
N THR A 233 15.11 -11.22 -19.74
CA THR A 233 15.15 -11.98 -18.48
C THR A 233 13.83 -12.63 -18.11
N PHE A 234 12.81 -12.50 -18.96
CA PHE A 234 11.44 -12.96 -18.69
C PHE A 234 10.91 -12.48 -17.34
N ARG A 235 11.05 -11.18 -17.06
CA ARG A 235 10.56 -10.56 -15.84
C ARG A 235 9.57 -9.44 -16.15
N SER A 236 8.62 -9.24 -15.26
CA SER A 236 7.67 -8.14 -15.29
C SER A 236 7.57 -7.50 -13.92
N ASP A 237 7.33 -6.20 -13.85
CA ASP A 237 6.91 -5.50 -12.64
C ASP A 237 5.40 -5.25 -12.64
N PHE A 238 4.90 -4.66 -11.56
CA PHE A 238 3.47 -4.40 -11.39
C PHE A 238 2.88 -3.45 -12.44
N ALA A 239 3.64 -2.51 -12.96
CA ALA A 239 3.18 -1.62 -14.02
C ALA A 239 3.14 -2.35 -15.37
N HIS A 240 4.20 -3.08 -15.72
CA HIS A 240 4.30 -3.76 -17.01
C HIS A 240 3.37 -4.97 -17.13
N VAL A 241 3.01 -5.67 -16.05
CA VAL A 241 2.00 -6.74 -16.12
C VAL A 241 0.65 -6.20 -16.59
N GLN A 242 0.28 -4.98 -16.19
CA GLN A 242 -0.94 -4.31 -16.65
C GLN A 242 -0.88 -3.95 -18.14
N SER A 243 0.27 -3.42 -18.59
CA SER A 243 0.48 -3.14 -20.02
C SER A 243 0.38 -4.41 -20.87
N LYS A 244 1.02 -5.49 -20.43
CA LYS A 244 0.94 -6.79 -21.10
C LYS A 244 -0.47 -7.39 -21.08
N PHE A 245 -1.23 -7.15 -20.02
CA PHE A 245 -2.62 -7.57 -19.95
C PHE A 245 -3.51 -6.78 -20.92
N LEU A 246 -3.29 -5.49 -21.07
CA LEU A 246 -4.02 -4.68 -22.06
C LEU A 246 -3.71 -5.15 -23.50
N GLU A 247 -2.45 -5.51 -23.81
CA GLU A 247 -2.07 -6.16 -25.07
C GLU A 247 -2.76 -7.53 -25.22
N PHE A 248 -2.78 -8.33 -24.15
CA PHE A 248 -3.46 -9.63 -24.10
C PHE A 248 -4.95 -9.51 -24.46
N LEU A 249 -5.68 -8.56 -23.88
CA LEU A 249 -7.10 -8.37 -24.14
C LEU A 249 -7.39 -8.16 -25.65
N SER A 250 -6.48 -7.55 -26.39
CA SER A 250 -6.58 -7.35 -27.84
C SER A 250 -6.19 -8.60 -28.67
N SER A 251 -5.55 -9.60 -28.06
CA SER A 251 -5.10 -10.83 -28.70
C SER A 251 -6.25 -11.82 -28.93
N PRO A 252 -6.08 -12.86 -29.80
CA PRO A 252 -7.07 -13.93 -29.94
C PRO A 252 -7.37 -14.66 -28.60
N ARG A 253 -6.35 -14.84 -27.74
CA ARG A 253 -6.52 -15.47 -26.42
C ARG A 253 -7.31 -14.57 -25.47
N GLY A 254 -7.03 -13.26 -25.49
CA GLY A 254 -7.77 -12.28 -24.70
C GLY A 254 -9.23 -12.17 -25.15
N ARG A 255 -9.50 -12.24 -26.47
CA ARG A 255 -10.90 -12.29 -26.96
C ARG A 255 -11.61 -13.57 -26.51
N ALA A 256 -10.92 -14.71 -26.44
CA ALA A 256 -11.50 -15.94 -25.88
C ALA A 256 -11.78 -15.81 -24.37
N PHE A 257 -10.93 -15.10 -23.62
CA PHE A 257 -11.18 -14.76 -22.22
C PHE A 257 -12.41 -13.85 -22.08
N LEU A 258 -12.52 -12.80 -22.91
CA LEU A 258 -13.61 -11.83 -22.82
C LEU A 258 -14.95 -12.41 -23.25
N ASN A 259 -14.99 -13.10 -24.39
CA ASN A 259 -16.25 -13.53 -25.02
C ASN A 259 -16.64 -14.96 -24.66
N GLY A 260 -15.74 -15.72 -24.02
CA GLY A 260 -15.91 -17.14 -23.79
C GLY A 260 -15.76 -17.99 -25.06
N ASP A 261 -15.89 -19.30 -24.90
CA ASP A 261 -15.89 -20.29 -25.98
C ASP A 261 -17.23 -21.07 -26.09
N GLY A 262 -18.22 -20.62 -25.36
CA GLY A 262 -19.55 -21.23 -25.30
C GLY A 262 -19.66 -22.41 -24.34
N THR A 263 -18.59 -22.74 -23.61
CA THR A 263 -18.63 -23.77 -22.57
C THR A 263 -18.97 -23.19 -21.20
N GLN A 264 -19.37 -24.06 -20.28
CA GLN A 264 -19.57 -23.68 -18.86
C GLN A 264 -18.24 -23.32 -18.17
N GLU A 265 -17.15 -23.88 -18.65
CA GLU A 265 -15.81 -23.67 -18.08
C GLU A 265 -15.22 -22.30 -18.47
N ASN A 266 -15.55 -21.81 -19.66
CA ASN A 266 -15.16 -20.48 -20.12
C ASN A 266 -16.36 -19.71 -20.71
N PRO A 267 -17.24 -19.19 -19.83
CA PRO A 267 -18.44 -18.44 -20.26
C PRO A 267 -18.11 -17.01 -20.74
N GLY A 268 -16.84 -16.59 -20.66
CA GLY A 268 -16.41 -15.21 -20.85
C GLY A 268 -16.68 -14.32 -19.65
N ILE A 269 -16.34 -13.04 -19.74
CA ILE A 269 -16.58 -12.05 -18.69
C ILE A 269 -17.89 -11.31 -18.97
N ASN A 270 -18.81 -11.35 -18.01
CA ASN A 270 -20.09 -10.67 -18.08
C ASN A 270 -20.20 -9.45 -17.18
N HIS A 271 -19.53 -9.48 -16.03
CA HIS A 271 -19.58 -8.41 -15.04
C HIS A 271 -18.19 -8.09 -14.50
N VAL A 272 -17.86 -6.80 -14.44
CA VAL A 272 -16.63 -6.26 -13.84
C VAL A 272 -17.02 -5.46 -12.62
N LEU A 273 -16.55 -5.86 -11.45
CA LEU A 273 -16.81 -5.20 -10.17
C LEU A 273 -15.49 -4.70 -9.60
N VAL A 274 -15.42 -3.42 -9.23
CA VAL A 274 -14.18 -2.80 -8.75
C VAL A 274 -14.43 -2.07 -7.44
N ASP A 275 -13.76 -2.54 -6.38
CA ASP A 275 -13.73 -1.87 -5.08
C ASP A 275 -12.59 -0.85 -5.01
N GLU A 276 -12.71 0.13 -4.12
CA GLU A 276 -11.71 1.19 -3.88
C GLU A 276 -11.26 1.90 -5.18
N TYR A 277 -12.21 2.18 -6.08
CA TYR A 277 -11.91 2.73 -7.42
C TYR A 277 -11.20 4.08 -7.41
N GLN A 278 -11.25 4.83 -6.29
CA GLN A 278 -10.52 6.09 -6.11
C GLN A 278 -8.99 5.92 -6.10
N ASP A 279 -8.50 4.68 -5.93
CA ASP A 279 -7.08 4.36 -5.96
C ASP A 279 -6.62 3.80 -7.32
N THR A 280 -7.54 3.74 -8.30
CA THR A 280 -7.27 3.30 -9.69
C THR A 280 -6.39 4.31 -10.42
N ASN A 281 -5.53 3.83 -11.30
CA ASN A 281 -4.73 4.63 -12.22
C ASN A 281 -5.24 4.51 -13.68
N PRO A 282 -4.80 5.36 -14.64
CA PRO A 282 -5.34 5.38 -15.98
C PRO A 282 -5.23 4.06 -16.77
N ILE A 283 -4.15 3.28 -16.60
CA ILE A 283 -4.04 1.99 -17.30
C ILE A 283 -4.99 0.95 -16.72
N GLN A 284 -5.21 0.98 -15.41
CA GLN A 284 -6.19 0.12 -14.74
C GLN A 284 -7.61 0.44 -15.19
N GLU A 285 -7.96 1.73 -15.25
CA GLU A 285 -9.23 2.19 -15.80
C GLU A 285 -9.42 1.70 -17.25
N ALA A 286 -8.39 1.84 -18.11
CA ALA A 286 -8.44 1.36 -19.48
C ALA A 286 -8.66 -0.16 -19.54
N ILE A 287 -8.05 -0.95 -18.66
CA ILE A 287 -8.27 -2.40 -18.57
C ILE A 287 -9.73 -2.70 -18.20
N TYR A 288 -10.25 -2.10 -17.14
CA TYR A 288 -11.63 -2.34 -16.69
C TYR A 288 -12.65 -1.96 -17.74
N LEU A 289 -12.50 -0.79 -18.37
CA LEU A 289 -13.41 -0.33 -19.41
C LEU A 289 -13.30 -1.17 -20.69
N THR A 290 -12.11 -1.66 -21.05
CA THR A 290 -11.92 -2.59 -22.18
C THR A 290 -12.60 -3.93 -21.91
N MET A 291 -12.50 -4.47 -20.69
CA MET A 291 -13.22 -5.70 -20.32
C MET A 291 -14.75 -5.51 -20.39
N ALA A 292 -15.25 -4.40 -19.90
CA ALA A 292 -16.66 -4.10 -19.92
C ALA A 292 -17.23 -3.78 -21.32
N GLN A 293 -16.38 -3.51 -22.31
CA GLN A 293 -16.80 -3.25 -23.69
C GLN A 293 -17.38 -4.48 -24.38
N SER A 294 -16.93 -5.69 -23.98
CA SER A 294 -17.43 -6.97 -24.53
C SER A 294 -18.79 -7.40 -23.97
N THR A 295 -19.31 -6.65 -23.01
CA THR A 295 -20.61 -6.88 -22.34
C THR A 295 -21.56 -5.73 -22.66
N PRO A 296 -22.81 -5.73 -22.21
CA PRO A 296 -23.65 -4.53 -22.21
C PRO A 296 -23.14 -3.41 -21.28
N HIS A 297 -21.81 -3.21 -21.20
CA HIS A 297 -21.09 -2.28 -20.32
C HIS A 297 -21.35 -2.55 -18.83
N ASN A 298 -21.42 -3.84 -18.46
CA ASN A 298 -21.67 -4.27 -17.08
C ASN A 298 -20.45 -4.08 -16.20
N ILE A 299 -20.21 -2.85 -15.80
CA ILE A 299 -19.19 -2.49 -14.83
C ILE A 299 -19.84 -1.80 -13.62
N MET A 300 -19.42 -2.18 -12.43
CA MET A 300 -19.73 -1.48 -11.19
C MET A 300 -18.45 -1.00 -10.55
N VAL A 301 -18.32 0.29 -10.35
CA VAL A 301 -17.22 0.91 -9.61
C VAL A 301 -17.72 1.47 -8.29
N VAL A 302 -17.02 1.14 -7.21
CA VAL A 302 -17.34 1.62 -5.87
C VAL A 302 -16.12 2.33 -5.30
N GLY A 303 -16.32 3.53 -4.75
CA GLY A 303 -15.22 4.29 -4.17
C GLY A 303 -15.62 5.50 -3.36
N ASP A 304 -14.63 6.11 -2.72
CA ASP A 304 -14.75 7.37 -1.99
C ASP A 304 -13.55 8.26 -2.31
N ASP A 305 -13.76 9.28 -3.13
CA ASP A 305 -12.71 10.23 -3.52
C ASP A 305 -12.12 11.00 -2.31
N ASP A 306 -12.87 11.16 -1.22
CA ASP A 306 -12.38 11.76 0.02
C ASP A 306 -11.45 10.82 0.80
N GLN A 307 -11.40 9.52 0.46
CA GLN A 307 -10.49 8.52 1.03
C GLN A 307 -9.34 8.11 0.08
N ALA A 308 -9.13 8.82 -1.02
CA ALA A 308 -8.04 8.58 -1.96
C ALA A 308 -6.70 9.06 -1.39
N ILE A 309 -5.91 8.16 -0.82
CA ILE A 309 -4.64 8.47 -0.17
C ILE A 309 -3.43 7.78 -0.82
N TYR A 310 -3.62 6.99 -1.89
CA TYR A 310 -2.55 6.23 -2.54
C TYR A 310 -2.03 6.87 -3.85
N ARG A 311 -2.16 8.20 -4.01
CA ARG A 311 -1.60 8.92 -5.17
C ARG A 311 -0.08 8.68 -5.31
N PHE A 312 0.64 8.56 -4.22
CA PHE A 312 2.08 8.27 -4.24
C PHE A 312 2.39 6.88 -4.84
N ARG A 313 1.41 5.96 -4.86
CA ARG A 313 1.46 4.64 -5.51
C ARG A 313 0.84 4.63 -6.92
N GLY A 314 0.54 5.77 -7.51
CA GLY A 314 -0.02 5.90 -8.84
C GLY A 314 -1.52 6.09 -8.93
N GLY A 315 -2.26 5.85 -7.86
CA GLY A 315 -3.70 6.08 -7.83
C GLY A 315 -4.05 7.52 -8.23
N THR A 316 -5.09 7.69 -9.02
CA THR A 316 -5.59 9.00 -9.41
C THR A 316 -7.07 9.12 -9.09
N THR A 317 -7.40 10.09 -8.26
CA THR A 317 -8.80 10.40 -7.90
C THR A 317 -9.63 10.77 -9.13
N GLU A 318 -8.95 11.27 -10.13
CA GLU A 318 -9.53 11.69 -11.41
C GLU A 318 -10.25 10.55 -12.13
N CYS A 319 -9.82 9.29 -11.96
CA CYS A 319 -10.53 8.12 -12.50
C CYS A 319 -11.94 7.97 -11.90
N LEU A 320 -12.09 8.09 -10.58
CA LEU A 320 -13.40 8.01 -9.94
C LEU A 320 -14.26 9.26 -10.25
N ILE A 321 -13.68 10.46 -10.14
CA ILE A 321 -14.40 11.73 -10.36
C ILE A 321 -14.85 11.84 -11.82
N GLY A 322 -14.03 11.37 -12.77
CA GLY A 322 -14.25 11.42 -14.21
C GLY A 322 -14.88 10.17 -14.82
N PHE A 323 -15.34 9.21 -14.02
CA PHE A 323 -15.79 7.90 -14.52
C PHE A 323 -16.84 7.99 -15.64
N GLU A 324 -17.87 8.85 -15.49
CA GLU A 324 -18.88 9.06 -16.51
C GLU A 324 -18.26 9.60 -17.82
N ALA A 325 -17.36 10.56 -17.73
CA ALA A 325 -16.65 11.12 -18.88
C ALA A 325 -15.76 10.08 -19.58
N ALA A 326 -15.12 9.19 -18.81
CA ALA A 326 -14.34 8.08 -19.34
C ALA A 326 -15.23 7.08 -20.08
N CYS A 327 -16.39 6.70 -19.53
CA CYS A 327 -17.39 5.88 -20.20
C CYS A 327 -17.87 6.52 -21.52
N HIS A 328 -18.19 7.80 -21.51
CA HIS A 328 -18.60 8.53 -22.71
C HIS A 328 -17.51 8.60 -23.78
N THR A 329 -16.26 8.71 -23.37
CA THR A 329 -15.11 8.74 -24.30
C THR A 329 -14.92 7.42 -25.01
N ILE A 330 -15.11 6.29 -24.31
CA ILE A 330 -14.84 4.96 -24.85
C ILE A 330 -16.07 4.37 -25.56
N TRP A 331 -17.26 4.53 -24.98
CA TRP A 331 -18.49 3.89 -25.47
C TRP A 331 -19.48 4.85 -26.16
N GLY A 332 -19.16 6.15 -26.19
CA GLY A 332 -19.98 7.19 -26.80
C GLY A 332 -20.85 7.95 -25.81
N SER A 333 -21.18 9.20 -26.17
CA SER A 333 -21.91 10.15 -25.31
C SER A 333 -23.33 9.73 -24.93
N ASN A 334 -23.88 8.73 -25.61
CA ASN A 334 -25.21 8.21 -25.32
C ASN A 334 -25.24 7.10 -24.28
N THR A 335 -24.07 6.70 -23.77
CA THR A 335 -23.95 5.69 -22.69
C THR A 335 -24.56 6.25 -21.41
N HIS A 336 -25.61 5.60 -20.91
CA HIS A 336 -26.20 5.99 -19.63
C HIS A 336 -25.41 5.39 -18.46
N VAL A 337 -24.87 6.23 -17.59
CA VAL A 337 -24.17 5.82 -16.37
C VAL A 337 -25.12 5.96 -15.18
N ASN A 338 -25.33 4.85 -14.48
CA ASN A 338 -26.18 4.83 -13.28
C ASN A 338 -25.39 5.34 -12.07
N TYR A 339 -25.53 6.62 -11.73
CA TYR A 339 -24.94 7.20 -10.52
C TYR A 339 -25.79 6.86 -9.28
N ARG A 340 -25.15 6.30 -8.24
CA ARG A 340 -25.81 5.89 -6.99
C ARG A 340 -24.92 6.25 -5.78
N PRO A 341 -25.23 7.34 -5.06
CA PRO A 341 -24.50 7.70 -3.84
C PRO A 341 -24.98 6.88 -2.64
N LEU A 342 -24.05 6.49 -1.75
CA LEU A 342 -24.33 5.93 -0.43
C LEU A 342 -23.90 6.94 0.61
N LEU A 343 -24.86 7.56 1.28
CA LEU A 343 -24.63 8.67 2.21
C LEU A 343 -24.82 8.26 3.67
N GLU A 344 -25.48 7.14 3.97
CA GLU A 344 -25.76 6.69 5.33
C GLU A 344 -24.51 6.09 5.97
N ASN A 345 -24.07 6.70 7.08
CA ASN A 345 -22.93 6.20 7.86
C ASN A 345 -23.42 5.33 9.01
N HIS A 346 -23.17 4.02 8.91
CA HIS A 346 -23.55 3.02 9.91
C HIS A 346 -22.49 2.81 10.99
N ARG A 347 -21.32 3.48 10.89
CA ARG A 347 -20.15 3.22 11.74
C ARG A 347 -20.08 4.10 12.97
N SER A 348 -20.28 5.40 12.80
CA SER A 348 -19.77 6.40 13.75
C SER A 348 -20.89 7.14 14.47
N HIS A 349 -20.59 7.59 15.68
CA HIS A 349 -21.45 8.52 16.41
C HIS A 349 -21.74 9.77 15.56
N GLU A 350 -22.94 10.35 15.69
CA GLU A 350 -23.43 11.49 14.91
C GLU A 350 -22.46 12.69 14.89
N ARG A 351 -21.85 13.03 16.04
CA ARG A 351 -20.90 14.16 16.14
C ARG A 351 -19.64 13.91 15.30
N ILE A 352 -19.20 12.66 15.18
CA ILE A 352 -18.05 12.30 14.37
C ILE A 352 -18.37 12.44 12.88
N VAL A 353 -19.57 12.01 12.46
CA VAL A 353 -20.03 12.17 11.08
C VAL A 353 -20.12 13.66 10.72
N ARG A 354 -20.72 14.49 11.58
CA ARG A 354 -20.78 15.94 11.39
C ARG A 354 -19.38 16.58 11.35
N TRP A 355 -18.45 16.10 12.21
CA TRP A 355 -17.06 16.54 12.15
C TRP A 355 -16.41 16.27 10.81
N CYS A 356 -16.54 15.04 10.28
CA CYS A 356 -15.98 14.65 8.99
C CYS A 356 -16.56 15.48 7.84
N ASN A 357 -17.89 15.71 7.83
CA ASN A 357 -18.55 16.55 6.84
C ASN A 357 -18.00 17.99 6.88
N ASN A 358 -18.00 18.61 8.05
CA ASN A 358 -17.49 19.97 8.24
C ASN A 358 -16.01 20.09 7.91
N PHE A 359 -15.20 19.09 8.30
CA PHE A 359 -13.78 19.10 8.00
C PHE A 359 -13.51 19.15 6.50
N ILE A 360 -14.03 18.19 5.74
CA ILE A 360 -13.71 18.08 4.31
C ILE A 360 -14.32 19.22 3.49
N SER A 361 -15.52 19.68 3.85
CA SER A 361 -16.21 20.76 3.16
C SER A 361 -15.66 22.16 3.50
N SER A 362 -14.94 22.31 4.62
CA SER A 362 -14.37 23.60 5.01
C SER A 362 -13.05 23.93 4.32
N ILE A 363 -12.40 22.96 3.66
CA ILE A 363 -11.08 23.09 3.06
C ILE A 363 -11.19 23.72 1.67
N PRO A 364 -10.62 24.93 1.42
CA PRO A 364 -10.84 25.66 0.18
C PRO A 364 -10.46 24.88 -1.10
N VAL A 365 -9.37 24.09 -1.06
CA VAL A 365 -8.94 23.31 -2.23
C VAL A 365 -9.89 22.14 -2.51
N MET A 366 -10.63 21.64 -1.52
CA MET A 366 -11.63 20.58 -1.66
C MET A 366 -12.99 21.10 -2.13
N GLN A 367 -13.21 22.42 -2.08
CA GLN A 367 -14.44 23.07 -2.59
C GLN A 367 -14.35 23.42 -4.10
N GLN A 368 -13.17 23.30 -4.69
CA GLN A 368 -12.97 23.64 -6.10
C GLN A 368 -13.65 22.62 -7.02
N PRO A 369 -14.24 23.04 -8.15
CA PRO A 369 -14.80 22.12 -9.14
C PRO A 369 -13.80 21.05 -9.56
N GLY A 370 -14.22 19.79 -9.57
CA GLY A 370 -13.37 18.66 -9.91
C GLY A 370 -12.45 18.16 -8.79
N ALA A 371 -12.48 18.77 -7.61
CA ALA A 371 -11.74 18.29 -6.44
C ALA A 371 -12.41 17.07 -5.78
N ARG A 372 -13.74 16.98 -5.91
CA ARG A 372 -14.58 15.93 -5.33
C ARG A 372 -15.66 15.51 -6.31
N THR A 373 -16.11 14.27 -6.18
CA THR A 373 -17.28 13.77 -6.90
C THR A 373 -18.53 14.59 -6.48
N PRO A 374 -19.39 14.99 -7.42
CA PRO A 374 -20.66 15.62 -7.09
C PRO A 374 -21.47 14.69 -6.17
N ARG A 375 -21.96 15.22 -5.03
CA ARG A 375 -22.80 14.46 -4.09
C ARG A 375 -24.10 15.22 -3.87
N PRO A 376 -25.26 14.53 -3.78
CA PRO A 376 -26.55 15.16 -3.55
C PRO A 376 -26.72 15.71 -2.11
N GLY A 377 -25.79 15.39 -1.21
CA GLY A 377 -25.81 15.80 0.19
C GLY A 377 -24.56 15.37 0.95
N GLU A 378 -24.55 15.67 2.23
CA GLU A 378 -23.53 15.25 3.18
C GLU A 378 -23.79 13.83 3.70
N LEU A 379 -22.80 13.22 4.36
CA LEU A 379 -23.00 11.96 5.07
C LEU A 379 -24.06 12.11 6.17
N ILE A 380 -24.96 11.15 6.22
CA ILE A 380 -26.08 11.11 7.16
C ILE A 380 -25.72 10.13 8.29
N PRO A 381 -25.75 10.54 9.56
CA PRO A 381 -25.60 9.61 10.67
C PRO A 381 -26.71 8.57 10.65
N PHE A 382 -26.35 7.28 10.67
CA PHE A 382 -27.30 6.18 10.61
C PHE A 382 -26.96 5.05 11.60
N SER A 383 -25.90 5.22 12.42
CA SER A 383 -25.55 4.25 13.44
C SER A 383 -26.43 4.41 14.69
N ASP A 384 -26.72 3.30 15.36
CA ASP A 384 -27.48 3.29 16.63
C ASP A 384 -26.66 3.79 17.83
N ILE A 385 -25.38 4.16 17.62
CA ILE A 385 -24.49 4.59 18.71
C ILE A 385 -25.08 5.80 19.46
N THR A 386 -25.56 6.81 18.74
CA THR A 386 -26.16 7.97 19.39
C THR A 386 -27.46 7.60 20.11
N ALA A 387 -28.26 6.71 19.54
CA ALA A 387 -29.50 6.24 20.16
C ALA A 387 -29.23 5.41 21.43
N ASN A 388 -28.19 4.56 21.40
CA ASN A 388 -27.85 3.67 22.51
C ASN A 388 -27.10 4.36 23.65
N TYR A 389 -26.23 5.32 23.34
CA TYR A 389 -25.34 5.96 24.33
C TYR A 389 -25.63 7.45 24.58
N GLY A 390 -26.61 8.02 23.87
CA GLY A 390 -26.98 9.43 23.99
C GLY A 390 -25.99 10.39 23.33
N ASP A 391 -26.28 11.69 23.49
CA ASP A 391 -25.42 12.75 22.97
C ASP A 391 -24.29 13.08 23.97
N TYR A 392 -23.09 12.66 23.69
CA TYR A 392 -21.86 12.93 24.44
C TYR A 392 -20.81 13.61 23.56
N PRO A 393 -19.75 14.24 24.13
CA PRO A 393 -18.69 14.91 23.37
C PRO A 393 -17.79 13.90 22.64
N ALA A 394 -18.34 13.25 21.60
CA ALA A 394 -17.63 12.20 20.83
C ALA A 394 -16.43 12.72 20.03
N VAL A 395 -16.26 14.04 19.90
CA VAL A 395 -15.07 14.67 19.33
C VAL A 395 -14.46 15.59 20.36
N SER A 396 -13.18 15.37 20.70
CA SER A 396 -12.51 16.11 21.76
C SER A 396 -11.07 16.46 21.36
N LEU A 397 -10.58 17.60 21.91
CA LEU A 397 -9.20 18.04 21.75
C LEU A 397 -8.40 17.78 23.03
N ILE A 398 -7.26 17.08 22.90
CA ILE A 398 -6.28 16.93 23.97
C ILE A 398 -5.10 17.83 23.67
N THR A 399 -4.73 18.68 24.62
CA THR A 399 -3.65 19.64 24.45
C THR A 399 -2.50 19.41 25.42
N GLY A 400 -1.35 20.00 25.09
CA GLY A 400 -0.16 20.05 25.96
C GLY A 400 0.76 21.19 25.53
N SER A 401 1.54 21.72 26.47
CA SER A 401 2.54 22.77 26.20
C SER A 401 3.66 22.28 25.26
N ASP A 402 3.97 21.00 25.33
CA ASP A 402 5.01 20.34 24.55
C ASP A 402 4.63 18.88 24.26
N HIS A 403 5.44 18.19 23.46
CA HIS A 403 5.19 16.78 23.12
C HIS A 403 5.19 15.83 24.33
N PRO A 404 6.14 15.94 25.30
CA PRO A 404 6.09 15.13 26.52
C PRO A 404 4.83 15.30 27.35
N THR A 405 4.35 16.54 27.50
CA THR A 405 3.12 16.86 28.25
C THR A 405 1.90 16.35 27.53
N LEU A 406 1.81 16.57 26.22
CA LEU A 406 0.73 16.05 25.36
C LEU A 406 0.65 14.52 25.45
N ALA A 407 1.80 13.84 25.36
CA ALA A 407 1.88 12.38 25.45
C ALA A 407 1.43 11.85 26.84
N ARG A 408 1.80 12.56 27.92
CA ARG A 408 1.35 12.21 29.28
C ARG A 408 -0.19 12.39 29.43
N ASN A 409 -0.74 13.50 28.94
CA ASN A 409 -2.17 13.74 28.98
C ASN A 409 -2.96 12.66 28.24
N PHE A 410 -2.47 12.27 27.05
CA PHE A 410 -3.02 11.15 26.28
C PHE A 410 -2.97 9.84 27.08
N ALA A 411 -1.80 9.46 27.60
CA ALA A 411 -1.61 8.20 28.31
C ALA A 411 -2.49 8.11 29.57
N HIS A 412 -2.61 9.22 30.32
CA HIS A 412 -3.50 9.30 31.49
C HIS A 412 -4.98 9.18 31.10
N LEU A 413 -5.39 9.76 29.97
CA LEU A 413 -6.76 9.58 29.49
C LEU A 413 -7.05 8.12 29.18
N VAL A 414 -6.19 7.44 28.40
CA VAL A 414 -6.39 6.02 28.09
C VAL A 414 -6.39 5.17 29.36
N ARG A 415 -5.51 5.46 30.32
CA ARG A 415 -5.50 4.78 31.63
C ARG A 415 -6.83 5.00 32.37
N GLY A 416 -7.30 6.25 32.40
CA GLY A 416 -8.59 6.60 33.01
C GLY A 416 -9.78 5.90 32.33
N MET A 417 -9.74 5.72 31.01
CA MET A 417 -10.78 4.97 30.28
C MET A 417 -10.79 3.48 30.69
N LEU A 418 -9.62 2.88 30.90
CA LEU A 418 -9.50 1.51 31.42
C LEU A 418 -9.99 1.41 32.87
N ASP A 419 -9.55 2.33 33.75
CA ASP A 419 -9.90 2.32 35.18
C ASP A 419 -11.40 2.54 35.43
N ASN A 420 -12.08 3.25 34.53
CA ASN A 420 -13.51 3.51 34.60
C ASN A 420 -14.34 2.53 33.73
N ASN A 421 -13.75 1.46 33.21
CA ASN A 421 -14.39 0.48 32.34
C ASN A 421 -15.09 1.05 31.10
N ILE A 422 -14.63 2.19 30.59
CA ILE A 422 -15.07 2.74 29.31
C ILE A 422 -14.56 1.87 28.16
N ILE A 423 -13.34 1.34 28.30
CA ILE A 423 -12.73 0.33 27.46
C ILE A 423 -12.30 -0.86 28.33
N THR A 424 -12.35 -2.04 27.76
CA THR A 424 -11.93 -3.27 28.45
C THR A 424 -10.54 -3.73 28.03
N ASP A 425 -10.10 -3.30 26.86
CA ASP A 425 -8.80 -3.66 26.29
C ASP A 425 -8.13 -2.41 25.66
N PRO A 426 -6.82 -2.19 25.85
CA PRO A 426 -6.12 -1.11 25.17
C PRO A 426 -6.23 -1.14 23.64
N SER A 427 -6.50 -2.31 23.03
CA SER A 427 -6.71 -2.45 21.59
C SER A 427 -8.02 -1.84 21.08
N ASP A 428 -8.95 -1.45 21.98
CA ASP A 428 -10.13 -0.66 21.64
C ASP A 428 -9.76 0.79 21.24
N CYS A 429 -8.53 1.21 21.55
CA CYS A 429 -7.97 2.51 21.18
C CYS A 429 -6.92 2.34 20.06
N ALA A 430 -6.82 3.33 19.18
CA ALA A 430 -5.72 3.41 18.20
C ALA A 430 -5.12 4.81 18.19
N LEU A 431 -3.78 4.90 18.19
CA LEU A 431 -3.05 6.15 17.96
C LEU A 431 -2.60 6.21 16.50
N LEU A 432 -3.16 7.16 15.75
CA LEU A 432 -2.85 7.36 14.33
C LEU A 432 -1.87 8.51 14.14
N LEU A 433 -0.81 8.23 13.42
CA LEU A 433 0.29 9.16 13.12
C LEU A 433 0.58 9.14 11.61
N ARG A 434 1.29 10.14 11.11
CA ARG A 434 1.85 10.11 9.74
C ARG A 434 3.06 9.18 9.63
N THR A 435 3.80 9.04 10.72
CA THR A 435 4.96 8.14 10.84
C THR A 435 5.04 7.62 12.26
N THR A 436 5.31 6.34 12.40
CA THR A 436 5.40 5.65 13.69
C THR A 436 6.85 5.36 14.12
N ARG A 437 7.84 5.88 13.36
CA ARG A 437 9.26 5.65 13.66
C ARG A 437 9.63 6.21 15.02
N GLU A 438 10.20 5.36 15.87
CA GLU A 438 10.66 5.72 17.24
C GLU A 438 11.78 6.76 17.24
N THR A 439 12.50 6.92 16.12
CA THR A 439 13.50 7.97 15.93
C THR A 439 12.90 9.37 15.85
N ARG A 440 11.59 9.50 15.65
CA ARG A 440 10.89 10.78 15.70
C ARG A 440 10.53 11.09 17.15
N PRO A 441 10.85 12.31 17.64
CA PRO A 441 10.69 12.65 19.06
C PRO A 441 9.27 12.41 19.59
N TRP A 442 8.24 12.74 18.81
CA TRP A 442 6.85 12.59 19.26
C TRP A 442 6.42 11.14 19.45
N THR A 443 6.77 10.21 18.56
CA THR A 443 6.40 8.79 18.69
C THR A 443 7.05 8.19 19.94
N PHE A 444 8.32 8.51 20.20
CA PHE A 444 9.02 8.09 21.40
C PHE A 444 8.29 8.53 22.67
N TYR A 445 7.85 9.80 22.74
CA TYR A 445 7.15 10.31 23.92
C TYR A 445 5.82 9.61 24.19
N TYR A 446 5.04 9.29 23.14
CA TYR A 446 3.79 8.54 23.29
C TYR A 446 4.03 7.13 23.83
N ILE A 447 5.00 6.41 23.28
CA ILE A 447 5.37 5.07 23.76
C ILE A 447 5.83 5.12 25.22
N ALA A 448 6.73 6.02 25.54
CA ALA A 448 7.23 6.16 26.92
C ALA A 448 6.11 6.51 27.91
N ALA A 449 5.22 7.41 27.54
CA ALA A 449 4.11 7.82 28.42
C ALA A 449 3.11 6.68 28.66
N LEU A 450 2.76 5.89 27.63
CA LEU A 450 1.89 4.71 27.79
C LEU A 450 2.52 3.64 28.65
N ASN A 451 3.79 3.32 28.43
CA ASN A 451 4.52 2.35 29.24
C ASN A 451 4.59 2.79 30.71
N ASN A 452 4.78 4.09 31.00
CA ASN A 452 4.81 4.63 32.35
C ASN A 452 3.48 4.47 33.12
N VAL A 453 2.37 4.36 32.42
CA VAL A 453 1.05 4.10 33.05
C VAL A 453 0.63 2.61 32.91
N GLY A 454 1.57 1.73 32.55
CA GLY A 454 1.35 0.29 32.49
C GLY A 454 0.53 -0.17 31.26
N ILE A 455 0.53 0.60 30.18
CA ILE A 455 -0.14 0.23 28.93
C ILE A 455 0.92 -0.20 27.91
N ASN A 456 0.87 -1.47 27.51
CA ASN A 456 1.74 -1.98 26.46
C ASN A 456 1.29 -1.44 25.08
N VAL A 457 2.25 -1.19 24.22
CA VAL A 457 2.00 -0.70 22.86
C VAL A 457 2.30 -1.78 21.82
N TYR A 458 1.61 -1.68 20.69
CA TYR A 458 1.93 -2.41 19.47
C TYR A 458 2.33 -1.41 18.39
N ASN A 459 3.61 -1.34 18.09
CA ASN A 459 4.17 -0.48 17.05
C ASN A 459 5.10 -1.30 16.14
N PRO A 460 4.55 -2.05 15.18
CA PRO A 460 5.34 -2.94 14.32
C PRO A 460 6.33 -2.18 13.44
N ARG A 461 6.10 -0.89 13.18
CA ARG A 461 6.97 -0.02 12.37
C ARG A 461 7.80 0.97 13.19
N GLY A 462 7.84 0.82 14.48
CA GLY A 462 8.59 1.70 15.39
C GLY A 462 10.08 1.70 15.09
N ARG A 463 10.63 0.53 14.83
CA ARG A 463 11.99 0.34 14.33
C ARG A 463 11.94 -0.10 12.89
N THR A 464 12.86 0.42 12.08
CA THR A 464 12.97 -0.09 10.72
C THR A 464 13.34 -1.58 10.74
N PHE A 465 12.93 -2.33 9.74
CA PHE A 465 13.22 -3.76 9.61
C PHE A 465 14.70 -4.09 9.88
N LEU A 466 15.61 -3.24 9.38
CA LEU A 466 17.04 -3.40 9.55
C LEU A 466 17.57 -2.99 10.95
N GLU A 467 16.75 -2.44 11.80
CA GLU A 467 17.10 -2.09 13.19
C GLU A 467 16.66 -3.17 14.18
N GLN A 468 15.97 -4.19 13.70
CA GLN A 468 15.53 -5.32 14.51
C GLN A 468 16.73 -6.21 14.87
N PRO A 469 16.90 -6.59 16.14
CA PRO A 469 18.07 -7.37 16.60
C PRO A 469 18.26 -8.68 15.84
N GLU A 470 17.19 -9.40 15.58
CA GLU A 470 17.20 -10.68 14.85
C GLU A 470 17.67 -10.51 13.39
N VAL A 471 17.22 -9.44 12.73
CA VAL A 471 17.62 -9.13 11.34
C VAL A 471 19.09 -8.70 11.30
N GLN A 472 19.52 -7.85 12.23
CA GLN A 472 20.91 -7.41 12.34
C GLN A 472 21.84 -8.57 12.65
N THR A 473 21.46 -9.46 13.56
CA THR A 473 22.24 -10.65 13.92
C THR A 473 22.38 -11.59 12.72
N ALA A 474 21.31 -11.81 11.98
CA ALA A 474 21.30 -12.71 10.82
C ALA A 474 22.17 -12.17 9.67
N LEU A 475 22.04 -10.88 9.34
CA LEU A 475 22.90 -10.24 8.34
C LEU A 475 24.36 -10.16 8.79
N GLY A 476 24.60 -9.90 10.07
CA GLY A 476 25.92 -9.92 10.67
C GLY A 476 26.58 -11.31 10.62
N ALA A 477 25.83 -12.39 10.90
CA ALA A 477 26.31 -13.77 10.76
C ALA A 477 26.71 -14.10 9.31
N LEU A 478 25.88 -13.66 8.35
CA LEU A 478 26.19 -13.85 6.92
C LEU A 478 27.48 -13.12 6.52
N ILE A 479 27.63 -11.85 6.92
CA ILE A 479 28.84 -11.07 6.66
C ILE A 479 30.06 -11.68 7.38
N ALA A 480 29.89 -12.19 8.61
CA ALA A 480 30.95 -12.85 9.34
C ALA A 480 31.50 -14.09 8.61
N VAL A 481 30.68 -14.80 7.84
CA VAL A 481 31.16 -15.89 6.97
C VAL A 481 31.84 -15.36 5.71
N LEU A 482 31.20 -14.40 5.01
CA LEU A 482 31.58 -14.02 3.64
C LEU A 482 32.71 -12.98 3.58
N ASP A 483 32.72 -11.97 4.47
CA ASP A 483 33.69 -10.87 4.47
C ASP A 483 33.87 -10.28 5.89
N PRO A 484 34.44 -11.06 6.83
CA PRO A 484 34.56 -10.66 8.24
C PRO A 484 35.36 -9.38 8.48
N ASN A 485 36.26 -9.06 7.55
CA ASN A 485 37.11 -7.86 7.64
C ASN A 485 36.56 -6.68 6.85
N LEU A 486 35.37 -6.83 6.25
CA LEU A 486 34.77 -5.84 5.38
C LEU A 486 35.71 -5.36 4.25
N SER A 487 36.53 -6.28 3.72
CA SER A 487 37.56 -5.99 2.74
C SER A 487 36.99 -5.47 1.41
N ALA A 488 35.83 -6.01 1.01
CA ALA A 488 35.11 -5.61 -0.18
C ALA A 488 34.00 -4.57 0.07
N ALA A 489 33.72 -4.24 1.33
CA ALA A 489 32.72 -3.23 1.63
C ALA A 489 33.15 -1.86 1.08
N PRO A 490 32.24 -1.14 0.40
CA PRO A 490 32.54 0.17 -0.15
C PRO A 490 33.12 1.10 0.92
N ARG A 491 34.07 1.96 0.54
CA ARG A 491 34.55 3.03 1.43
C ARG A 491 33.47 4.13 1.66
N TYR A 492 32.25 3.89 1.20
CA TYR A 492 31.10 4.74 1.43
C TYR A 492 30.59 4.49 2.86
N ASP A 493 30.73 5.48 3.70
CA ASP A 493 30.55 5.39 5.17
C ASP A 493 29.23 4.72 5.59
N ARG A 494 28.14 4.97 4.87
CA ARG A 494 26.83 4.44 5.23
C ARG A 494 26.74 2.91 5.12
N ILE A 495 27.18 2.32 4.01
CA ILE A 495 27.11 0.86 3.78
C ILE A 495 28.08 0.15 4.74
N ARG A 496 29.28 0.69 4.86
CA ARG A 496 30.30 0.13 5.76
C ARG A 496 29.87 0.22 7.22
N ASN A 497 29.28 1.34 7.64
CA ASN A 497 28.78 1.52 9.00
C ASN A 497 27.60 0.57 9.32
N LEU A 498 26.72 0.32 8.37
CA LEU A 498 25.67 -0.71 8.53
C LEU A 498 26.25 -2.10 8.71
N ALA A 499 27.20 -2.49 7.86
CA ALA A 499 27.84 -3.80 7.93
C ALA A 499 28.62 -3.98 9.25
N ASN A 500 29.35 -2.94 9.71
CA ASN A 500 29.99 -2.93 11.02
C ASN A 500 28.96 -3.12 12.15
N LYS A 501 27.91 -2.32 12.15
CA LYS A 501 26.84 -2.41 13.16
C LYS A 501 26.24 -3.82 13.22
N TRP A 502 25.99 -4.45 12.08
CA TRP A 502 25.45 -5.81 12.04
C TRP A 502 26.43 -6.85 12.56
N LEU A 503 27.72 -6.70 12.25
CA LEU A 503 28.75 -7.56 12.82
C LEU A 503 28.85 -7.41 14.34
N ASP A 504 28.76 -6.17 14.87
CA ASP A 504 28.77 -5.91 16.30
C ASP A 504 27.57 -6.57 16.99
N VAL A 505 26.36 -6.42 16.42
CA VAL A 505 25.14 -7.06 16.96
C VAL A 505 25.22 -8.59 16.88
N TYR A 506 25.75 -9.16 15.79
CA TYR A 506 26.04 -10.59 15.72
C TYR A 506 26.99 -11.04 16.82
N ASN A 507 28.08 -10.31 17.04
CA ASN A 507 29.06 -10.63 18.10
C ASN A 507 28.45 -10.60 19.50
N LEU A 508 27.44 -9.76 19.74
CA LEU A 508 26.74 -9.68 21.02
C LEU A 508 25.76 -10.84 21.23
N ASN A 509 25.11 -11.30 20.17
CA ASN A 509 24.00 -12.26 20.27
C ASN A 509 24.36 -13.70 19.88
N ARG A 510 25.54 -13.94 19.27
CA ARG A 510 25.91 -15.26 18.76
C ARG A 510 26.02 -16.31 19.88
N SER A 511 25.48 -17.48 19.63
CA SER A 511 25.73 -18.67 20.46
C SER A 511 27.09 -19.29 20.14
N THR A 512 27.60 -20.11 21.06
CA THR A 512 28.85 -20.88 20.84
C THR A 512 28.74 -21.83 19.61
N GLU A 513 27.56 -22.35 19.34
CA GLU A 513 27.31 -23.26 18.21
C GLU A 513 27.30 -22.50 16.89
N LEU A 514 26.64 -21.37 16.82
CA LEU A 514 26.63 -20.50 15.66
C LEU A 514 28.05 -20.00 15.35
N GLU A 515 28.81 -19.58 16.36
CA GLU A 515 30.20 -19.17 16.19
C GLU A 515 31.09 -20.30 15.65
N ARG A 516 30.95 -21.52 16.20
CA ARG A 516 31.67 -22.71 15.68
C ARG A 516 31.34 -23.00 14.22
N TYR A 517 30.07 -22.87 13.84
CA TYR A 517 29.65 -23.03 12.44
C TYR A 517 30.26 -21.96 11.55
N VAL A 518 30.15 -20.68 11.91
CA VAL A 518 30.73 -19.55 11.15
C VAL A 518 32.24 -19.74 10.95
N ASN A 519 32.97 -20.12 12.01
CA ASN A 519 34.41 -20.37 11.92
C ASN A 519 34.75 -21.56 11.00
N ARG A 520 33.95 -22.64 11.05
CA ARG A 520 34.09 -23.79 10.13
C ARG A 520 33.84 -23.40 8.68
N ALA A 521 32.73 -22.68 8.40
CA ALA A 521 32.41 -22.21 7.06
C ALA A 521 33.50 -21.31 6.47
N ARG A 522 34.09 -20.43 7.30
CA ARG A 522 35.25 -19.59 6.92
C ARG A 522 36.47 -20.44 6.59
N ALA A 523 36.76 -21.47 7.41
CA ALA A 523 37.88 -22.36 7.18
C ALA A 523 37.69 -23.18 5.87
N GLU A 524 36.46 -23.57 5.58
CA GLU A 524 36.11 -24.22 4.30
C GLU A 524 36.33 -23.29 3.10
N ILE A 525 36.00 -22.02 3.20
CA ILE A 525 36.30 -21.01 2.17
C ILE A 525 37.81 -20.83 2.02
N ALA A 526 38.51 -20.69 3.14
CA ALA A 526 39.98 -20.49 3.15
C ALA A 526 40.74 -21.67 2.53
N ALA A 527 40.19 -22.86 2.55
CA ALA A 527 40.79 -24.05 1.95
C ALA A 527 40.54 -24.20 0.43
N LYS A 528 39.73 -23.34 -0.20
CA LYS A 528 39.34 -23.46 -1.59
C LYS A 528 40.33 -22.78 -2.57
N PRO A 529 40.62 -23.37 -3.71
CA PRO A 529 41.40 -22.75 -4.78
C PRO A 529 40.71 -21.51 -5.35
N VAL A 530 41.48 -20.76 -6.17
CA VAL A 530 40.93 -19.64 -6.95
C VAL A 530 39.83 -20.11 -7.90
N SER A 531 38.89 -19.24 -8.22
CA SER A 531 37.77 -19.47 -9.16
C SER A 531 36.89 -20.68 -8.82
N THR A 532 36.90 -21.16 -7.58
CA THR A 532 36.02 -22.26 -7.16
C THR A 532 34.58 -21.73 -7.00
N ILE A 533 33.63 -22.40 -7.66
CA ILE A 533 32.19 -22.16 -7.46
C ILE A 533 31.71 -23.13 -6.38
N PHE A 534 31.02 -22.58 -5.37
CA PHE A 534 30.48 -23.40 -4.27
C PHE A 534 29.23 -24.16 -4.73
N ARG A 535 28.96 -25.29 -4.12
CA ARG A 535 27.70 -26.03 -4.31
C ARG A 535 26.54 -25.42 -3.53
N ILE A 536 26.85 -24.59 -2.55
CA ILE A 536 25.87 -23.91 -1.66
C ILE A 536 25.80 -22.45 -2.09
N GLY A 537 24.59 -21.96 -2.32
CA GLY A 537 24.31 -20.54 -2.56
C GLY A 537 24.21 -19.74 -1.28
N VAL A 538 24.05 -18.42 -1.40
CA VAL A 538 23.94 -17.54 -0.24
C VAL A 538 22.64 -17.77 0.53
N ALA A 539 21.55 -18.15 -0.14
CA ALA A 539 20.27 -18.45 0.50
C ALA A 539 20.36 -19.73 1.35
N GLU A 540 20.97 -20.78 0.83
CA GLU A 540 21.17 -22.04 1.57
C GLU A 540 22.11 -21.83 2.76
N LEU A 541 23.18 -21.05 2.59
CA LEU A 541 24.03 -20.66 3.70
C LEU A 541 23.25 -19.94 4.79
N PHE A 542 22.37 -19.03 4.39
CA PHE A 542 21.53 -18.28 5.32
C PHE A 542 20.54 -19.19 6.06
N TYR A 543 19.89 -20.13 5.40
CA TYR A 543 19.02 -21.12 6.05
C TYR A 543 19.76 -21.92 7.12
N ILE A 544 21.00 -22.34 6.84
CA ILE A 544 21.81 -23.07 7.80
C ILE A 544 22.11 -22.16 9.03
N LEU A 545 22.44 -20.88 8.81
CA LEU A 545 22.69 -19.95 9.90
C LEU A 545 21.46 -19.79 10.82
N LEU A 546 20.26 -19.74 10.26
CA LEU A 546 19.02 -19.63 11.01
C LEU A 546 18.64 -20.89 11.82
N SER A 547 19.32 -22.03 11.61
CA SER A 547 19.08 -23.26 12.39
C SER A 547 19.80 -23.30 13.75
N PHE A 548 20.55 -22.27 14.09
CA PHE A 548 21.28 -22.15 15.37
C PHE A 548 20.63 -21.11 16.30
N GLU A 549 20.92 -21.24 17.62
CA GLU A 549 20.60 -20.17 18.57
C GLU A 549 21.40 -18.88 18.23
N PRO A 550 20.80 -17.70 18.39
CA PRO A 550 19.50 -17.40 19.03
C PRO A 550 18.29 -17.51 18.09
N PHE A 551 18.46 -17.82 16.81
CA PHE A 551 17.39 -17.79 15.83
C PHE A 551 16.28 -18.80 16.10
N THR A 552 16.63 -20.01 16.57
CA THR A 552 15.66 -21.05 16.91
C THR A 552 14.71 -20.63 18.04
N THR A 553 15.21 -19.92 19.03
CA THR A 553 14.37 -19.32 20.08
C THR A 553 13.52 -18.17 19.52
N TRP A 554 14.12 -17.28 18.71
CA TRP A 554 13.39 -16.16 18.13
C TRP A 554 12.28 -16.56 17.17
N GLN A 555 12.43 -17.68 16.47
CA GLN A 555 11.40 -18.20 15.57
C GLN A 555 10.16 -18.74 16.31
N GLN A 556 10.20 -18.90 17.64
CA GLN A 556 9.03 -19.25 18.45
C GLN A 556 8.06 -18.06 18.64
N ASP A 557 8.56 -16.83 18.52
CA ASP A 557 7.72 -15.64 18.49
C ASP A 557 7.27 -15.33 17.06
N ILE A 558 5.94 -15.19 16.87
CA ILE A 558 5.35 -14.98 15.54
C ILE A 558 5.93 -13.76 14.83
N VAL A 559 6.07 -12.64 15.53
CA VAL A 559 6.54 -11.39 14.93
C VAL A 559 7.98 -11.53 14.42
N THR A 560 8.83 -12.10 15.24
CA THR A 560 10.25 -12.34 14.90
C THR A 560 10.40 -13.38 13.79
N SER A 561 9.59 -14.45 13.83
CA SER A 561 9.56 -15.48 12.79
C SER A 561 9.22 -14.91 11.42
N VAL A 562 8.18 -14.06 11.34
CA VAL A 562 7.78 -13.40 10.08
C VAL A 562 8.88 -12.47 9.56
N ARG A 563 9.58 -11.72 10.42
CA ARG A 563 10.70 -10.89 9.99
C ARG A 563 11.87 -11.70 9.44
N LEU A 564 12.21 -12.83 10.07
CA LEU A 564 13.23 -13.72 9.54
C LEU A 564 12.80 -14.37 8.23
N ALA A 565 11.53 -14.78 8.10
CA ALA A 565 10.98 -15.29 6.84
C ALA A 565 11.03 -14.23 5.73
N LYS A 566 10.69 -12.98 6.04
CA LYS A 566 10.82 -11.85 5.11
C LYS A 566 12.27 -11.64 4.66
N LEU A 567 13.22 -11.67 5.60
CA LEU A 567 14.65 -11.57 5.25
C LEU A 567 15.12 -12.72 4.36
N THR A 568 14.65 -13.94 4.63
CA THR A 568 14.92 -15.12 3.82
C THR A 568 14.40 -14.92 2.38
N ARG A 569 13.15 -14.49 2.23
CA ARG A 569 12.55 -14.20 0.92
C ARG A 569 13.33 -13.12 0.16
N LEU A 570 13.81 -12.07 0.84
CA LEU A 570 14.65 -11.03 0.23
C LEU A 570 15.97 -11.58 -0.29
N LEU A 571 16.61 -12.47 0.47
CA LEU A 571 17.84 -13.14 0.05
C LEU A 571 17.60 -14.09 -1.12
N GLU A 572 16.52 -14.88 -1.10
CA GLU A 572 16.13 -15.73 -2.22
C GLU A 572 15.89 -14.93 -3.49
N THR A 573 15.15 -13.83 -3.38
CA THR A 573 14.91 -12.88 -4.45
C THR A 573 16.22 -12.36 -5.04
N TYR A 574 17.12 -11.84 -4.20
CA TYR A 574 18.44 -11.37 -4.64
C TYR A 574 19.25 -12.48 -5.32
N THR A 575 19.24 -13.69 -4.76
CA THR A 575 20.01 -14.82 -5.27
C THR A 575 19.48 -15.38 -6.59
N SER A 576 18.16 -15.30 -6.81
CA SER A 576 17.51 -15.76 -8.05
C SER A 576 17.68 -14.77 -9.21
N MET A 577 18.19 -13.56 -8.97
CA MET A 577 18.33 -12.56 -10.02
C MET A 577 19.41 -12.94 -11.03
N PRO A 578 19.12 -12.81 -12.35
CA PRO A 578 20.10 -13.01 -13.40
C PRO A 578 21.27 -12.02 -13.26
N ARG A 579 22.45 -12.42 -13.72
CA ARG A 579 23.58 -11.48 -13.85
C ARG A 579 23.41 -10.62 -15.10
N PRO A 580 23.71 -9.31 -15.05
CA PRO A 580 23.52 -8.40 -16.20
C PRO A 580 24.27 -8.83 -17.48
N ASN A 581 25.43 -9.46 -17.31
CA ASN A 581 26.28 -9.87 -18.44
C ASN A 581 26.17 -11.37 -18.78
N ASP A 582 25.39 -12.13 -18.01
CA ASP A 582 25.19 -13.58 -18.22
C ASP A 582 23.84 -13.97 -17.60
N PRO A 583 22.72 -13.80 -18.35
CA PRO A 583 21.38 -14.13 -17.86
C PRO A 583 21.19 -15.61 -17.50
N THR A 584 22.07 -16.49 -17.95
CA THR A 584 22.03 -17.94 -17.64
C THR A 584 22.52 -18.23 -16.22
N ARG A 585 23.18 -17.27 -15.56
CA ARG A 585 23.70 -17.40 -14.20
C ARG A 585 23.02 -16.41 -13.25
N THR A 586 22.68 -16.90 -12.08
CA THR A 586 22.10 -16.08 -11.02
C THR A 586 23.17 -15.57 -10.05
N ARG A 587 22.78 -14.62 -9.19
CA ARG A 587 23.65 -14.02 -8.19
C ARG A 587 23.88 -14.92 -6.97
N GLY A 588 23.07 -15.93 -6.78
CA GLY A 588 23.13 -16.80 -5.61
C GLY A 588 24.38 -17.67 -5.49
N TRP A 589 25.07 -17.93 -6.60
CA TRP A 589 26.24 -18.77 -6.59
C TRP A 589 27.46 -18.06 -6.00
N LEU A 590 27.91 -18.55 -4.84
CA LEU A 590 29.13 -18.11 -4.20
C LEU A 590 30.37 -18.59 -4.99
N SER A 591 31.39 -17.75 -5.04
CA SER A 591 32.65 -18.12 -5.68
C SER A 591 33.82 -17.49 -4.97
N THR A 592 34.98 -18.19 -4.98
CA THR A 592 36.25 -17.61 -4.54
C THR A 592 36.79 -16.60 -5.55
N SER A 593 37.78 -15.80 -5.11
CA SER A 593 38.50 -14.85 -5.93
C SER A 593 39.14 -15.53 -7.12
N SER A 594 39.23 -14.82 -8.26
CA SER A 594 39.95 -15.30 -9.43
C SER A 594 41.47 -15.16 -9.30
N SER A 595 41.97 -14.44 -8.31
CA SER A 595 43.37 -14.10 -8.13
C SER A 595 43.95 -14.54 -6.78
N ILE A 596 43.15 -14.68 -5.74
CA ILE A 596 43.61 -15.00 -4.38
C ILE A 596 42.85 -16.23 -3.87
N ALA A 597 43.59 -17.29 -3.59
CA ALA A 597 43.03 -18.53 -3.04
C ALA A 597 42.50 -18.29 -1.62
N GLY A 598 41.38 -18.90 -1.25
CA GLY A 598 40.79 -18.80 0.09
C GLY A 598 40.05 -17.51 0.38
N GLU A 599 39.94 -16.59 -0.57
CA GLU A 599 39.12 -15.39 -0.44
C GLU A 599 37.86 -15.46 -1.29
N MET A 600 36.80 -14.84 -0.83
CA MET A 600 35.58 -14.67 -1.63
C MET A 600 35.82 -13.73 -2.82
N SER A 601 35.08 -13.94 -3.89
CA SER A 601 35.15 -13.08 -5.07
C SER A 601 34.83 -11.62 -4.72
N PHE A 602 35.82 -10.74 -4.88
CA PHE A 602 35.66 -9.30 -4.62
C PHE A 602 34.53 -8.68 -5.44
N THR A 603 34.41 -9.07 -6.71
CA THR A 603 33.31 -8.59 -7.58
C THR A 603 31.96 -9.04 -7.07
N TRP A 604 31.84 -10.30 -6.58
CA TRP A 604 30.61 -10.80 -6.00
C TRP A 604 30.26 -10.06 -4.71
N LEU A 605 31.20 -9.88 -3.81
CA LEU A 605 31.02 -9.14 -2.55
C LEU A 605 30.66 -7.68 -2.81
N GLN A 606 31.29 -7.01 -3.76
CA GLN A 606 30.91 -5.64 -4.12
C GLN A 606 29.47 -5.58 -4.62
N ALA A 607 29.06 -6.52 -5.45
CA ALA A 607 27.68 -6.59 -5.92
C ALA A 607 26.69 -6.85 -4.76
N PHE A 608 27.05 -7.69 -3.79
CA PHE A 608 26.27 -7.92 -2.58
C PHE A 608 26.12 -6.64 -1.75
N TYR A 609 27.22 -5.90 -1.50
CA TYR A 609 27.16 -4.66 -0.74
C TYR A 609 26.36 -3.55 -1.45
N TRP A 610 26.56 -3.35 -2.73
CA TRP A 610 25.85 -2.32 -3.48
C TRP A 610 24.43 -2.73 -3.85
N GLY A 611 24.23 -3.97 -4.22
CA GLY A 611 22.95 -4.48 -4.71
C GLY A 611 21.97 -4.83 -3.59
N LEU A 612 22.45 -5.44 -2.49
CA LEU A 612 21.56 -5.83 -1.38
C LEU A 612 21.69 -4.89 -0.18
N VAL A 613 22.89 -4.82 0.43
CA VAL A 613 23.10 -4.04 1.67
C VAL A 613 22.80 -2.55 1.44
N GLY A 614 23.20 -2.01 0.29
CA GLY A 614 22.95 -0.61 -0.08
C GLY A 614 21.47 -0.30 -0.25
N ILE A 615 20.76 -1.18 -0.91
CA ILE A 615 19.31 -1.03 -1.12
C ILE A 615 18.57 -1.15 0.20
N LEU A 616 18.82 -2.21 0.97
CA LEU A 616 18.23 -2.39 2.29
C LEU A 616 18.50 -1.19 3.20
N GLY A 617 19.73 -0.68 3.20
CA GLY A 617 20.14 0.45 4.04
C GLY A 617 19.58 1.81 3.62
N ALA A 618 19.12 1.96 2.37
CA ALA A 618 18.57 3.23 1.90
C ALA A 618 17.08 3.39 2.19
N GLU A 619 16.30 2.33 2.09
CA GLU A 619 14.85 2.41 2.29
C GLU A 619 14.45 2.26 3.75
N GLY A 620 15.23 1.49 4.52
CA GLY A 620 14.66 0.85 5.69
C GLY A 620 13.34 0.27 5.22
N LEU A 621 13.31 -0.98 4.79
CA LEU A 621 12.14 -1.62 4.20
C LEU A 621 10.88 -1.09 4.89
N ASN A 622 10.11 -0.30 4.17
CA ASN A 622 8.79 0.06 4.62
C ASN A 622 7.99 -1.23 4.53
N ASP A 623 7.60 -1.76 5.67
CA ASP A 623 6.61 -2.84 5.75
C ASP A 623 5.30 -2.23 5.29
N GLU A 624 5.07 -2.20 3.98
CA GLU A 624 3.94 -1.48 3.39
C GLU A 624 2.63 -2.22 3.62
N GLU A 625 2.70 -3.52 3.85
CA GLU A 625 1.53 -4.34 4.20
C GLU A 625 1.93 -5.26 5.34
N ASP A 626 1.48 -4.94 6.55
CA ASP A 626 1.53 -5.91 7.63
C ASP A 626 0.54 -7.02 7.26
N GLU A 627 1.05 -8.22 7.03
CA GLU A 627 0.24 -9.43 6.82
C GLU A 627 -0.55 -9.84 8.07
N TYR A 628 -0.49 -9.03 9.13
CA TYR A 628 -1.16 -9.32 10.39
C TYR A 628 -2.62 -8.89 10.36
N ASP A 629 -3.51 -9.85 10.28
CA ASP A 629 -4.97 -9.62 10.31
C ASP A 629 -5.50 -9.28 11.71
N LEU A 630 -4.72 -9.52 12.76
CA LEU A 630 -5.16 -9.33 14.14
C LEU A 630 -4.15 -8.49 14.91
N PHE A 631 -4.61 -7.36 15.43
CA PHE A 631 -3.85 -6.63 16.45
C PHE A 631 -3.80 -7.46 17.73
N PRO A 632 -2.61 -7.61 18.35
CA PRO A 632 -2.51 -8.32 19.60
C PRO A 632 -3.36 -7.61 20.66
N ARG A 633 -4.26 -8.35 21.30
CA ARG A 633 -5.03 -7.84 22.43
C ARG A 633 -4.09 -7.42 23.57
N GLN A 634 -4.59 -6.60 24.48
CA GLN A 634 -3.87 -6.03 25.62
C GLN A 634 -2.72 -5.09 25.23
N ARG A 635 -2.71 -4.63 24.00
CA ARG A 635 -1.73 -3.63 23.51
C ARG A 635 -2.44 -2.55 22.72
N LEU A 636 -2.04 -1.29 22.94
CA LEU A 636 -2.56 -0.16 22.17
C LEU A 636 -1.82 -0.08 20.82
N PRO A 637 -2.52 -0.18 19.68
CA PRO A 637 -1.89 -0.03 18.38
C PRO A 637 -1.50 1.42 18.09
N ILE A 638 -0.24 1.61 17.73
CA ILE A 638 0.30 2.85 17.18
C ILE A 638 0.60 2.59 15.70
N MET A 639 -0.13 3.26 14.81
CA MET A 639 -0.04 2.99 13.39
C MET A 639 -0.03 4.25 12.53
N THR A 640 0.39 4.11 11.29
CA THR A 640 0.24 5.20 10.33
C THR A 640 -1.22 5.32 9.88
N ILE A 641 -1.61 6.53 9.47
CA ILE A 641 -2.95 6.75 8.89
C ILE A 641 -3.18 5.86 7.66
N PHE A 642 -2.12 5.57 6.89
CA PHE A 642 -2.20 4.65 5.74
C PHE A 642 -2.57 3.22 6.15
N GLN A 643 -1.98 2.70 7.23
CA GLN A 643 -2.31 1.36 7.77
C GLN A 643 -3.73 1.30 8.34
N ALA A 644 -4.27 2.42 8.79
CA ALA A 644 -5.63 2.49 9.33
C ALA A 644 -6.72 2.50 8.25
N LYS A 645 -6.37 2.68 6.96
CA LYS A 645 -7.35 2.63 5.86
C LYS A 645 -7.98 1.23 5.81
N GLY A 646 -9.31 1.17 5.68
CA GLY A 646 -10.08 -0.08 5.76
C GLY A 646 -10.46 -0.51 7.19
N LEU A 647 -9.67 -0.14 8.21
CA LEU A 647 -9.92 -0.52 9.60
C LEU A 647 -10.94 0.40 10.29
N GLN A 648 -11.37 -0.03 11.48
CA GLN A 648 -12.21 0.77 12.37
C GLN A 648 -11.90 0.44 13.83
N PHE A 649 -12.02 1.43 14.70
CA PHE A 649 -11.72 1.31 16.13
C PHE A 649 -12.80 2.00 16.95
N PRO A 650 -13.12 1.48 18.14
CA PRO A 650 -14.00 2.16 19.10
C PRO A 650 -13.53 3.60 19.37
N PHE A 651 -12.25 3.81 19.67
CA PHE A 651 -11.67 5.11 19.99
C PHE A 651 -10.41 5.37 19.18
N VAL A 652 -10.35 6.53 18.54
CA VAL A 652 -9.20 6.92 17.71
C VAL A 652 -8.59 8.22 18.23
N PHE A 653 -7.27 8.20 18.39
CA PHE A 653 -6.44 9.33 18.73
C PHE A 653 -5.61 9.73 17.51
N VAL A 654 -5.75 10.97 17.04
CA VAL A 654 -5.03 11.46 15.86
C VAL A 654 -4.02 12.51 16.29
N ALA A 655 -2.74 12.27 16.02
CA ALA A 655 -1.65 13.16 16.36
C ALA A 655 -0.80 13.56 15.14
N GLY A 656 0.19 14.40 15.34
CA GLY A 656 1.03 14.94 14.26
C GLY A 656 0.33 16.01 13.44
N ILE A 657 -0.61 16.72 14.04
CA ILE A 657 -1.32 17.88 13.50
C ILE A 657 -0.44 19.11 13.78
N GLY A 658 0.09 19.79 12.77
CA GLY A 658 0.92 20.96 12.96
C GLY A 658 1.62 21.43 11.68
N LYS A 659 2.48 22.45 11.78
CA LYS A 659 3.22 23.05 10.67
C LYS A 659 4.08 22.06 9.86
N GLU A 660 4.51 20.97 10.47
CA GLU A 660 5.34 19.93 9.85
C GLU A 660 4.54 18.94 8.99
N SER A 661 3.23 19.11 8.89
CA SER A 661 2.34 18.18 8.20
C SER A 661 2.24 18.39 6.68
N GLY A 662 3.10 19.20 6.06
CA GLY A 662 3.13 19.40 4.62
C GLY A 662 3.38 18.10 3.82
N ALA A 663 2.93 18.06 2.56
CA ALA A 663 3.25 16.96 1.66
C ALA A 663 4.76 16.87 1.42
N PRO A 664 5.34 15.67 1.25
CA PRO A 664 6.75 15.54 0.88
C PRO A 664 7.03 16.27 -0.43
N ALA A 665 8.11 17.05 -0.44
CA ALA A 665 8.53 17.76 -1.67
C ALA A 665 8.79 16.73 -2.79
N GLY A 666 8.24 16.98 -3.97
CA GLY A 666 8.42 16.12 -5.14
C GLY A 666 7.51 14.90 -5.24
N SER A 667 6.57 14.71 -4.31
CA SER A 667 5.62 13.58 -4.36
C SER A 667 4.81 13.51 -5.66
N HIS A 668 4.58 14.64 -6.33
CA HIS A 668 3.84 14.72 -7.60
C HIS A 668 4.73 15.09 -8.80
N GLN A 669 6.06 15.12 -8.63
CA GLN A 669 6.96 15.63 -9.66
C GLN A 669 6.94 14.79 -10.93
N ALA A 670 6.97 13.47 -10.83
CA ALA A 670 6.92 12.60 -12.01
C ALA A 670 5.61 12.80 -12.76
N GLU A 671 4.48 12.84 -12.08
CA GLU A 671 3.17 13.07 -12.67
C GLU A 671 3.13 14.43 -13.39
N THR A 672 3.56 15.51 -12.72
CA THR A 672 3.56 16.86 -13.26
C THR A 672 4.43 16.99 -14.52
N LEU A 673 5.62 16.39 -14.50
CA LEU A 673 6.57 16.48 -15.61
C LEU A 673 6.17 15.61 -16.81
N LEU A 674 5.63 14.42 -16.57
CA LEU A 674 5.24 13.48 -17.62
C LEU A 674 3.87 13.75 -18.22
N HIS A 675 3.01 14.49 -17.53
CA HIS A 675 1.62 14.73 -17.90
C HIS A 675 1.43 15.16 -19.36
N ARG A 676 2.29 16.07 -19.86
CA ARG A 676 2.22 16.60 -21.23
C ARG A 676 2.41 15.55 -22.33
N PHE A 677 2.91 14.37 -21.98
CA PHE A 677 3.10 13.24 -22.89
C PHE A 677 2.02 12.16 -22.77
N ARG A 678 1.00 12.35 -21.94
CA ARG A 678 -0.12 11.42 -21.87
C ARG A 678 -0.81 11.28 -23.24
N GLN A 679 -1.23 10.07 -23.58
CA GLN A 679 -2.02 9.82 -24.79
C GLN A 679 -3.35 10.61 -24.76
N ASN A 680 -3.99 10.61 -23.60
CA ASN A 680 -5.18 11.41 -23.35
C ASN A 680 -4.75 12.78 -22.80
N GLN A 681 -4.79 13.81 -23.64
CA GLN A 681 -4.22 15.15 -23.40
C GLN A 681 -5.06 16.04 -22.47
N GLN A 682 -5.86 15.48 -21.58
CA GLN A 682 -6.62 16.32 -20.63
C GLN A 682 -5.67 17.09 -19.70
N PRO A 683 -5.83 18.40 -19.54
CA PRO A 683 -4.97 19.17 -18.64
C PRO A 683 -5.18 18.75 -17.18
N LEU A 684 -4.13 18.84 -16.36
CA LEU A 684 -4.26 18.67 -14.92
C LEU A 684 -5.15 19.80 -14.37
N ALA A 685 -6.23 19.45 -13.71
CA ALA A 685 -7.18 20.39 -13.13
C ALA A 685 -6.55 21.24 -12.00
N PHE A 686 -5.53 20.69 -11.32
CA PHE A 686 -4.90 21.30 -10.15
C PHE A 686 -3.38 21.35 -10.28
N SER A 687 -2.78 22.41 -9.74
CA SER A 687 -1.32 22.54 -9.58
C SER A 687 -0.77 21.48 -8.61
N GLU A 688 0.53 21.22 -8.67
CA GLU A 688 1.21 20.29 -7.75
C GLU A 688 0.94 20.62 -6.27
N ASN A 689 0.98 21.91 -5.93
CA ASN A 689 0.74 22.36 -4.55
C ASN A 689 -0.72 22.14 -4.10
N GLN A 690 -1.69 22.39 -4.98
CA GLN A 690 -3.10 22.13 -4.69
C GLN A 690 -3.37 20.62 -4.49
N ARG A 691 -2.79 19.77 -5.35
CA ARG A 691 -2.90 18.31 -5.20
C ARG A 691 -2.27 17.82 -3.89
N ALA A 692 -1.12 18.36 -3.53
CA ALA A 692 -0.49 18.07 -2.26
C ALA A 692 -1.37 18.47 -1.05
N GLN A 693 -2.07 19.59 -1.13
CA GLN A 693 -3.04 20.01 -0.10
C GLN A 693 -4.27 19.11 -0.06
N GLN A 694 -4.78 18.67 -1.22
CA GLN A 694 -5.89 17.71 -1.30
C GLN A 694 -5.50 16.37 -0.67
N ASP A 695 -4.30 15.86 -0.92
CA ASP A 695 -3.84 14.59 -0.35
C ASP A 695 -3.73 14.65 1.17
N ILE A 696 -3.28 15.79 1.72
CA ILE A 696 -3.25 15.99 3.17
C ILE A 696 -4.66 16.03 3.75
N ALA A 697 -5.59 16.71 3.08
CA ALA A 697 -6.98 16.77 3.51
C ALA A 697 -7.61 15.36 3.57
N ARG A 698 -7.44 14.59 2.51
CA ARG A 698 -7.92 13.21 2.43
C ARG A 698 -7.28 12.30 3.48
N LEU A 699 -5.97 12.47 3.72
CA LEU A 699 -5.26 11.70 4.73
C LEU A 699 -5.87 11.87 6.12
N TYR A 700 -6.12 13.11 6.56
CA TYR A 700 -6.76 13.35 7.86
C TYR A 700 -8.24 12.98 7.87
N TYR A 701 -8.94 13.14 6.75
CA TYR A 701 -10.31 12.64 6.62
C TYR A 701 -10.39 11.12 6.85
N VAL A 702 -9.45 10.37 6.28
CA VAL A 702 -9.32 8.93 6.56
C VAL A 702 -9.09 8.69 8.05
N ALA A 703 -8.16 9.41 8.69
CA ALA A 703 -7.88 9.23 10.12
C ALA A 703 -9.12 9.44 10.99
N TYR A 704 -9.85 10.54 10.76
CA TYR A 704 -11.04 10.88 11.54
C TYR A 704 -12.19 9.88 11.34
N SER A 705 -12.34 9.38 10.13
CA SER A 705 -13.42 8.46 9.78
C SER A 705 -13.20 7.00 10.23
N ARG A 706 -12.10 6.69 10.94
CA ARG A 706 -11.81 5.34 11.46
C ARG A 706 -12.49 5.02 12.78
N THR A 707 -13.06 6.02 13.46
CA THR A 707 -13.59 5.90 14.81
C THR A 707 -15.09 5.60 14.85
N GLN A 708 -15.52 4.86 15.87
CA GLN A 708 -16.92 4.55 16.12
C GLN A 708 -17.50 5.44 17.23
N TYR A 709 -16.92 5.44 18.42
CA TYR A 709 -17.47 6.08 19.61
C TYR A 709 -16.79 7.42 19.94
N GLY A 710 -15.46 7.52 19.83
CA GLY A 710 -14.76 8.73 20.25
C GLY A 710 -13.52 9.07 19.43
N LEU A 711 -13.49 10.30 18.90
CA LEU A 711 -12.37 10.89 18.19
C LEU A 711 -11.65 11.89 19.09
N PHE A 712 -10.36 11.69 19.30
CA PHE A 712 -9.50 12.57 20.08
C PHE A 712 -8.40 13.16 19.20
N ILE A 713 -8.35 14.47 19.12
CA ILE A 713 -7.34 15.20 18.36
C ILE A 713 -6.24 15.63 19.34
N LEU A 714 -5.00 15.25 19.06
CA LEU A 714 -3.85 15.54 19.89
C LEU A 714 -3.03 16.68 19.28
N ALA A 715 -2.95 17.83 19.95
CA ALA A 715 -2.24 18.99 19.47
C ALA A 715 -1.52 19.75 20.60
N ARG A 716 -0.34 20.33 20.32
CA ARG A 716 0.26 21.31 21.26
C ARG A 716 -0.54 22.60 21.26
N TYR A 717 -0.44 23.40 22.33
CA TYR A 717 -1.09 24.71 22.39
C TYR A 717 -0.70 25.60 21.19
N ASP A 718 0.59 25.64 20.85
CA ASP A 718 1.10 26.42 19.71
C ASP A 718 0.50 25.97 18.35
N ASP A 719 0.24 24.67 18.22
CA ASP A 719 -0.37 24.11 17.02
C ASP A 719 -1.87 24.47 16.96
N VAL A 720 -2.56 24.61 18.08
CA VAL A 720 -3.97 25.01 18.15
C VAL A 720 -4.17 26.51 17.81
N ASP A 721 -3.26 27.37 18.26
CA ASP A 721 -3.38 28.81 18.11
C ASP A 721 -2.88 29.34 16.74
N PHE A 722 -2.03 28.60 16.04
CA PHE A 722 -1.30 29.06 14.84
C PHE A 722 -1.51 28.27 13.54
N ASN A 723 -2.61 27.65 13.27
CA ASN A 723 -2.87 26.85 12.07
C ASN A 723 -2.75 25.32 12.27
N VAL A 724 -3.51 24.84 13.16
CA VAL A 724 -3.42 23.50 13.72
C VAL A 724 -3.84 22.37 12.81
N LEU A 725 -4.69 22.61 11.89
CA LEU A 725 -5.03 21.59 10.92
C LEU A 725 -4.16 21.80 9.68
N PRO A 726 -3.88 20.77 8.92
CA PRO A 726 -2.98 20.85 7.76
C PRO A 726 -3.29 22.01 6.81
N LEU A 727 -4.32 22.78 7.07
CA LEU A 727 -4.88 23.80 6.20
C LEU A 727 -5.15 25.14 6.88
N GLY A 728 -4.50 25.41 7.99
CA GLY A 728 -4.37 26.77 8.47
C GLY A 728 -5.63 27.40 9.08
N ARG A 729 -6.38 26.67 9.87
CA ARG A 729 -7.48 27.25 10.66
C ARG A 729 -7.24 26.99 12.14
N GLY A 730 -7.15 28.08 12.88
CA GLY A 730 -6.80 28.06 14.27
C GLY A 730 -7.94 27.66 15.21
N ARG A 731 -7.76 28.01 16.48
CA ARG A 731 -8.61 27.71 17.61
C ARG A 731 -10.11 28.03 17.39
N ASP A 732 -10.40 29.18 16.77
CA ASP A 732 -11.76 29.63 16.52
C ASP A 732 -12.58 28.66 15.67
N TRP A 733 -11.90 27.99 14.73
CA TRP A 733 -12.55 26.99 13.89
C TRP A 733 -12.85 25.69 14.65
N LEU A 734 -11.95 25.23 15.52
CA LEU A 734 -12.19 24.07 16.38
C LEU A 734 -13.36 24.34 17.34
N GLU A 735 -13.42 25.53 17.94
CA GLU A 735 -14.50 25.96 18.81
C GLU A 735 -15.83 26.09 18.05
N SER A 736 -15.81 26.59 16.81
CA SER A 736 -17.03 26.69 15.98
C SER A 736 -17.62 25.31 15.64
N LEU A 737 -16.82 24.25 15.66
CA LEU A 737 -17.25 22.86 15.48
C LEU A 737 -17.62 22.16 16.79
N GLY A 738 -17.65 22.89 17.93
CA GLY A 738 -18.02 22.34 19.22
C GLY A 738 -16.97 21.45 19.88
N ILE A 739 -15.70 21.50 19.44
CA ILE A 739 -14.62 20.74 20.06
C ILE A 739 -14.22 21.42 21.37
N ARG A 740 -14.20 20.63 22.43
CA ARG A 740 -13.74 21.08 23.76
C ARG A 740 -12.37 20.49 24.09
N SER A 741 -11.51 21.31 24.69
CA SER A 741 -10.26 20.84 25.27
C SER A 741 -10.55 20.08 26.58
N ILE A 742 -10.06 18.84 26.68
CA ILE A 742 -10.20 18.05 27.91
C ILE A 742 -9.52 18.74 29.10
N ASN A 743 -8.46 19.51 28.87
CA ASN A 743 -7.76 20.23 29.92
C ASN A 743 -8.58 21.44 30.44
N GLU A 744 -9.41 22.07 29.62
CA GLU A 744 -10.30 23.15 30.05
C GLU A 744 -11.46 22.64 30.89
N THR A 745 -11.97 21.44 30.60
CA THR A 745 -13.00 20.79 31.45
C THR A 745 -12.47 20.44 32.83
N ARG A 746 -11.20 20.01 32.96
CA ARG A 746 -10.58 19.77 34.28
C ARG A 746 -10.28 21.02 35.09
N GLN A 747 -10.05 22.17 34.47
CA GLN A 747 -9.83 23.45 35.17
C GLN A 747 -11.13 24.07 35.71
N ARG A 748 -12.29 23.65 35.23
CA ARG A 748 -13.59 24.15 35.68
C ARG A 748 -14.23 23.34 36.82
N GLY A 749 -13.51 22.33 37.33
CA GLY A 749 -13.88 21.72 38.64
C GLY A 749 -15.13 20.87 38.62
N ASP A 750 -15.40 20.15 37.51
CA ASP A 750 -16.53 19.23 37.42
C ASP A 750 -16.07 17.81 37.12
#